data_5740361ab1f2b6e5e582f652dbd42449
#
_entry.id   5740361ab1f2b6e5e582f652dbd42449
#
_cell.length_a   1.000
_cell.length_b   1.000
_cell.length_c   1.000
_cell.angle_alpha   90.00
_cell.angle_beta   90.00
_cell.angle_gamma   90.00
#
_symmetry.space_group_name_H-M   'P 1'
#
loop_
_entity.id
_entity.type
_entity.pdbx_description
1 polymer ?
#
loop_
_entity_poly.entity_id
_entity_poly.type
_entity_poly.pdbx_seq_one_letter_code
_entity_poly.pdbx_strand_id
1 'polypeptide(L)'
;MKVNKNVCTLGSPTMGKTLLKLSTLSLSMMCLSLAHAAETEETTQPIKVAKVTVTGSSIKGVAAQSASPITIIKGEDLAKQGVTTVEEALTKVSSNQAGFSTSQNVGASNTEGSSANLRGLGTDKTLVLLNGRRLAYSPFSTSTTNLNIIPMAMVERIEVLRDGASAVYGADAIGGVINFITKKSFEGLNISVGATQPEANGGDKQDISIFGGYGNLDEQGFNVYGVVDYRRSNNIMAKDRKISRRGGVIPELGLDASSANAFPANIFDPKNNILANPYGNTNCNNTPNVAADGGLCYLNTQALIGITPEVETISALGRGTVKLSDKFNLIGEYIFSRNEVTTSIAPDVYSRSVTLPSTSQYYPGKGIVPAVTGLSDGDLQLYLRSQGGNRSGKTTNDSHRAFAGIEGEAYGWDINAGLTYAKSEATDSFNAGYLNQSKVQAALNDGSLNPFGPSADANIWKSFEVNGDTNKASLDSTSFDVTVSRPIYTLPAGEVGFALGGSFTKQNWDQKINAEIVRQVPGSGIDPDKPVSKGDRDISAVFTELHIPILANLEAQLAARYDDYSDFGDTFNPKVALRWEPLKQLMFRTSYSTGFRAPSLYDINSPQSQTFTGSKYNDPVLCPGGTATAPQYQTECNIQFKRMQGGNPDLKAEESTSYTAGLVFEPIKNLVFTADYYNIKVDNLIDTITDSIIFADPSKYSSLFVRDADGRIKYVSTTLINMGGIKTQGVDLSLNYLTPVTKTGRFGFGIDGTYVIKYDKQEEKGGEWISRAGSYYNQQVYSRWKHVANVNWSYDNWKMIFEQQFSRGYKDSNSIGEAKYDNHRVSDYTLYNIAGTYSGFKNLELTGGIKNIFDQDPPASNVTDNFQYGYDSSYADPTGRAYYVRATYKF
;
A
#
# COMPACT_ATOMS: atom_id res chain seq x y z
N MET A 1 42.47 32.40 46.85
CA MET A 1 42.85 31.88 45.54
C MET A 1 41.58 31.68 44.75
N LYS A 2 41.43 32.44 43.65
CA LYS A 2 40.22 32.48 42.80
C LYS A 2 40.28 31.27 41.86
N VAL A 3 39.15 30.52 41.76
CA VAL A 3 38.94 29.56 40.71
C VAL A 3 37.73 29.98 39.92
N ASN A 4 37.93 30.23 38.63
CA ASN A 4 36.93 30.61 37.65
C ASN A 4 36.02 29.42 37.34
N LYS A 5 34.69 29.63 37.35
CA LYS A 5 33.67 28.73 36.74
C LYS A 5 33.30 29.34 35.40
N ASN A 6 33.74 28.74 34.31
CA ASN A 6 33.17 28.94 33.00
C ASN A 6 32.01 27.96 32.80
N VAL A 7 30.79 28.52 32.78
CA VAL A 7 29.60 27.80 32.39
C VAL A 7 29.42 28.01 30.88
N CYS A 8 29.60 26.98 30.10
CA CYS A 8 29.19 26.96 28.69
C CYS A 8 27.69 26.76 28.61
N THR A 9 26.97 27.81 28.29
CA THR A 9 25.57 27.74 27.84
C THR A 9 25.56 27.37 26.37
N LEU A 10 25.10 26.15 26.05
CA LEU A 10 24.81 25.73 24.69
C LEU A 10 23.54 26.44 24.24
N GLY A 11 23.69 27.33 23.27
CA GLY A 11 22.60 28.00 22.61
C GLY A 11 21.76 27.05 21.77
N SER A 12 20.48 27.13 21.93
CA SER A 12 19.44 26.53 21.13
C SER A 12 19.57 26.96 19.65
N PRO A 13 19.50 26.06 18.67
CA PRO A 13 19.62 26.45 17.27
C PRO A 13 18.34 27.16 16.80
N THR A 14 18.46 28.40 16.40
CA THR A 14 17.43 29.22 15.75
C THR A 14 17.21 28.78 14.28
N MET A 15 16.81 27.53 14.04
CA MET A 15 16.52 27.01 12.70
C MET A 15 15.15 27.44 12.15
N GLY A 16 14.19 27.78 13.02
CA GLY A 16 12.85 28.17 12.62
C GLY A 16 12.72 29.53 11.91
N LYS A 17 13.67 30.45 12.11
CA LYS A 17 13.61 31.79 11.51
C LYS A 17 14.19 31.89 10.10
N THR A 18 15.05 30.92 9.69
CA THR A 18 15.65 30.90 8.36
C THR A 18 14.73 30.27 7.33
N LEU A 19 13.95 29.26 7.72
CA LEU A 19 12.94 28.63 6.85
C LEU A 19 11.76 29.54 6.55
N LEU A 20 11.34 30.39 7.52
CA LEU A 20 10.30 31.39 7.28
C LEU A 20 10.77 32.49 6.31
N LYS A 21 12.09 32.79 6.25
CA LYS A 21 12.65 33.77 5.31
C LYS A 21 12.76 33.23 3.89
N LEU A 22 12.92 31.90 3.68
CA LEU A 22 12.88 31.31 2.34
C LEU A 22 11.45 31.25 1.78
N SER A 23 10.44 30.99 2.61
CA SER A 23 9.04 31.03 2.17
C SER A 23 8.55 32.46 1.84
N THR A 24 9.05 33.48 2.53
CA THR A 24 8.76 34.88 2.22
C THR A 24 9.54 35.43 1.01
N LEU A 25 10.73 34.85 0.70
CA LEU A 25 11.49 35.20 -0.50
C LEU A 25 10.83 34.65 -1.78
N SER A 26 10.25 33.45 -1.74
CA SER A 26 9.48 32.89 -2.86
C SER A 26 8.19 33.69 -3.14
N LEU A 27 7.55 34.24 -2.10
CA LEU A 27 6.35 35.08 -2.27
C LEU A 27 6.68 36.50 -2.72
N SER A 28 7.81 37.07 -2.29
CA SER A 28 8.22 38.42 -2.69
C SER A 28 8.83 38.52 -4.10
N MET A 29 9.37 37.41 -4.66
CA MET A 29 9.76 37.35 -6.08
C MET A 29 8.55 37.30 -7.02
N MET A 30 7.38 36.89 -6.54
CA MET A 30 6.16 36.79 -7.34
C MET A 30 5.53 38.20 -7.64
N CYS A 31 5.83 39.23 -6.87
CA CYS A 31 5.23 40.57 -7.03
C CYS A 31 6.04 41.53 -7.94
N LEU A 32 7.25 41.19 -8.38
CA LEU A 32 8.15 42.08 -9.11
C LEU A 32 8.19 41.90 -10.64
N SER A 33 7.50 40.92 -11.21
CA SER A 33 7.57 40.63 -12.65
C SER A 33 6.32 40.98 -13.48
N LEU A 34 5.40 41.81 -12.93
CA LEU A 34 4.14 42.19 -13.60
C LEU A 34 4.24 43.44 -14.49
N ALA A 35 5.38 43.78 -15.01
CA ALA A 35 5.53 44.97 -15.90
C ALA A 35 6.13 44.57 -17.25
N HIS A 36 5.34 44.76 -18.31
CA HIS A 36 5.66 44.81 -19.74
C HIS A 36 5.87 43.45 -20.48
N ALA A 37 4.82 42.98 -21.14
CA ALA A 37 4.92 42.14 -22.33
C ALA A 37 4.14 42.80 -23.47
N ALA A 38 4.81 43.17 -24.54
CA ALA A 38 4.23 43.59 -25.80
C ALA A 38 3.92 42.31 -26.64
N GLU A 39 2.72 42.26 -27.19
CA GLU A 39 2.23 41.17 -28.08
C GLU A 39 2.98 41.13 -29.39
N THR A 40 3.41 39.96 -29.79
CA THR A 40 3.66 39.59 -31.19
C THR A 40 2.72 38.44 -31.51
N GLU A 41 1.71 38.69 -32.38
CA GLU A 41 0.78 37.70 -32.90
C GLU A 41 1.53 36.73 -33.82
N GLU A 42 1.73 35.49 -33.40
CA GLU A 42 1.96 34.38 -34.34
C GLU A 42 0.61 33.73 -34.70
N THR A 43 0.22 33.84 -35.96
CA THR A 43 -0.94 33.15 -36.51
C THR A 43 -0.68 31.66 -36.61
N THR A 44 -1.11 30.92 -35.58
CA THR A 44 -1.16 29.46 -35.64
C THR A 44 -2.52 29.00 -36.18
N GLN A 45 -2.48 28.24 -37.26
CA GLN A 45 -3.67 27.48 -37.74
C GLN A 45 -4.14 26.56 -36.60
N PRO A 46 -5.47 26.36 -36.44
CA PRO A 46 -5.96 25.49 -35.40
C PRO A 46 -5.50 24.05 -35.65
N ILE A 47 -4.59 23.58 -34.81
CA ILE A 47 -4.24 22.16 -34.73
C ILE A 47 -5.51 21.42 -34.38
N LYS A 48 -6.00 20.55 -35.29
CA LYS A 48 -7.07 19.60 -34.98
C LYS A 48 -6.59 18.72 -33.86
N VAL A 49 -6.93 19.06 -32.64
CA VAL A 49 -6.67 18.20 -31.49
C VAL A 49 -7.45 16.90 -31.67
N ALA A 50 -6.76 15.78 -31.74
CA ALA A 50 -7.41 14.49 -31.86
C ALA A 50 -8.40 14.32 -30.68
N LYS A 51 -9.63 13.91 -30.99
CA LYS A 51 -10.68 13.63 -29.98
C LYS A 51 -10.18 12.47 -29.10
N VAL A 52 -9.71 12.75 -27.89
CA VAL A 52 -9.20 11.77 -26.93
C VAL A 52 -10.30 11.48 -25.91
N THR A 53 -10.44 10.22 -25.52
CA THR A 53 -11.27 9.83 -24.37
C THR A 53 -10.47 10.08 -23.11
N VAL A 54 -11.05 10.72 -22.12
CA VAL A 54 -10.43 11.01 -20.82
C VAL A 54 -11.09 10.12 -19.75
N THR A 55 -10.34 9.71 -18.75
CA THR A 55 -10.88 8.90 -17.64
C THR A 55 -12.10 9.58 -17.01
N GLY A 56 -13.19 8.83 -16.80
CA GLY A 56 -14.46 9.31 -16.24
C GLY A 56 -15.57 9.61 -17.27
N SER A 57 -15.30 9.44 -18.59
CA SER A 57 -16.31 9.47 -19.64
C SER A 57 -16.02 8.43 -20.73
N SER A 58 -17.07 7.86 -21.28
CA SER A 58 -17.01 6.94 -22.43
C SER A 58 -17.27 7.66 -23.77
N ILE A 59 -17.55 8.96 -23.75
CA ILE A 59 -17.83 9.79 -24.93
C ILE A 59 -16.55 10.45 -25.40
N LYS A 60 -16.15 10.25 -26.65
CA LYS A 60 -14.96 10.89 -27.23
C LYS A 60 -15.14 12.40 -27.39
N GLY A 61 -14.11 13.18 -27.04
CA GLY A 61 -14.06 14.62 -27.25
C GLY A 61 -14.67 15.46 -26.13
N VAL A 62 -15.06 14.84 -25.01
CA VAL A 62 -15.33 15.59 -23.78
C VAL A 62 -14.00 16.15 -23.28
N ALA A 63 -13.94 17.46 -23.05
CA ALA A 63 -12.69 18.17 -22.75
C ALA A 63 -11.97 17.60 -21.52
N ALA A 64 -10.63 17.73 -21.49
CA ALA A 64 -9.80 17.37 -20.34
C ALA A 64 -10.19 18.11 -19.05
N GLN A 65 -10.91 19.24 -19.16
CA GLN A 65 -11.61 19.94 -18.08
C GLN A 65 -13.06 19.46 -18.00
N SER A 66 -13.24 18.15 -17.70
CA SER A 66 -14.56 17.54 -17.53
C SER A 66 -15.28 18.04 -16.27
N ALA A 67 -16.56 17.68 -16.14
CA ALA A 67 -17.34 17.91 -14.91
C ALA A 67 -16.75 17.19 -13.67
N SER A 68 -15.82 16.23 -13.85
CA SER A 68 -15.11 15.52 -12.78
C SER A 68 -13.65 15.98 -12.66
N PRO A 69 -13.07 16.07 -11.44
CA PRO A 69 -11.68 16.49 -11.21
C PRO A 69 -10.69 15.39 -11.63
N ILE A 70 -9.85 15.69 -12.63
CA ILE A 70 -8.82 14.77 -13.14
C ILE A 70 -7.45 15.43 -13.01
N THR A 71 -6.49 14.71 -12.44
CA THR A 71 -5.07 15.09 -12.44
C THR A 71 -4.32 14.22 -13.43
N ILE A 72 -3.51 14.84 -14.30
CA ILE A 72 -2.69 14.15 -15.31
C ILE A 72 -1.22 14.31 -14.92
N ILE A 73 -0.50 13.19 -14.76
CA ILE A 73 0.92 13.14 -14.45
C ILE A 73 1.62 12.46 -15.62
N LYS A 74 2.58 13.12 -16.25
CA LYS A 74 3.31 12.56 -17.40
C LYS A 74 4.40 11.59 -16.93
N GLY A 75 4.49 10.43 -17.57
CA GLY A 75 5.52 9.43 -17.26
C GLY A 75 6.94 9.94 -17.47
N GLU A 76 7.18 10.75 -18.49
CA GLU A 76 8.48 11.37 -18.76
C GLU A 76 8.94 12.30 -17.61
N ASP A 77 8.03 13.08 -17.04
CA ASP A 77 8.37 14.00 -15.94
C ASP A 77 8.69 13.23 -14.65
N LEU A 78 8.03 12.10 -14.42
CA LEU A 78 8.33 11.18 -13.31
C LEU A 78 9.71 10.52 -13.48
N ALA A 79 10.03 10.04 -14.69
CA ALA A 79 11.33 9.43 -14.97
C ALA A 79 12.51 10.39 -14.70
N LYS A 80 12.35 11.69 -15.02
CA LYS A 80 13.34 12.74 -14.72
C LYS A 80 13.50 13.02 -13.23
N GLN A 81 12.53 12.68 -12.41
CA GLN A 81 12.59 12.78 -10.95
C GLN A 81 13.20 11.53 -10.30
N GLY A 82 13.72 10.59 -11.08
CA GLY A 82 14.25 9.33 -10.59
C GLY A 82 13.16 8.39 -10.06
N VAL A 83 11.90 8.59 -10.48
CA VAL A 83 10.80 7.69 -10.19
C VAL A 83 10.93 6.47 -11.09
N THR A 84 11.07 5.29 -10.48
CA THR A 84 11.30 4.03 -11.20
C THR A 84 10.13 3.07 -11.10
N THR A 85 9.22 3.30 -10.16
CA THR A 85 8.07 2.44 -9.91
C THR A 85 6.77 3.23 -9.94
N VAL A 86 5.67 2.56 -10.25
CA VAL A 86 4.32 3.12 -10.13
C VAL A 86 4.00 3.52 -8.69
N GLU A 87 4.49 2.76 -7.72
CA GLU A 87 4.39 3.07 -6.31
C GLU A 87 5.00 4.43 -5.98
N GLU A 88 6.27 4.69 -6.39
CA GLU A 88 6.91 5.99 -6.22
C GLU A 88 6.12 7.10 -6.93
N ALA A 89 5.53 6.82 -8.11
CA ALA A 89 4.69 7.79 -8.81
C ALA A 89 3.47 8.21 -8.00
N LEU A 90 2.84 7.28 -7.30
CA LEU A 90 1.65 7.56 -6.47
C LEU A 90 1.97 8.32 -5.18
N THR A 91 3.23 8.36 -4.73
CA THR A 91 3.62 9.26 -3.62
C THR A 91 3.48 10.73 -4.00
N LYS A 92 3.48 11.04 -5.32
CA LYS A 92 3.29 12.39 -5.86
C LYS A 92 1.80 12.82 -5.94
N VAL A 93 0.88 11.93 -5.62
CA VAL A 93 -0.56 12.20 -5.59
C VAL A 93 -0.97 12.50 -4.15
N SER A 94 -1.32 13.76 -3.85
CA SER A 94 -1.64 14.20 -2.48
C SER A 94 -2.85 13.49 -1.88
N SER A 95 -3.83 13.12 -2.70
CA SER A 95 -5.01 12.37 -2.28
C SER A 95 -4.76 10.88 -2.06
N ASN A 96 -3.60 10.33 -2.48
CA ASN A 96 -3.20 8.97 -2.15
C ASN A 96 -2.67 8.93 -0.70
N GLN A 97 -3.45 8.31 0.19
CA GLN A 97 -3.16 8.22 1.62
C GLN A 97 -2.47 6.90 2.02
N ALA A 98 -2.29 6.00 1.08
CA ALA A 98 -1.45 4.84 1.26
C ALA A 98 -0.01 5.31 1.42
N GLY A 99 0.48 5.66 2.52
CA GLY A 99 1.84 6.13 2.78
C GLY A 99 2.92 5.50 1.88
N PHE A 100 4.04 5.16 2.43
CA PHE A 100 5.00 4.29 1.76
C PHE A 100 4.41 2.89 1.78
N SER A 101 3.92 2.46 0.71
CA SER A 101 3.01 1.37 0.45
C SER A 101 3.40 0.00 1.03
N THR A 102 2.54 -0.93 0.80
CA THR A 102 2.66 -2.34 1.18
C THR A 102 3.97 -3.03 0.79
N SER A 103 4.72 -2.56 -0.22
CA SER A 103 6.04 -3.10 -0.56
C SER A 103 7.11 -2.85 0.51
N GLN A 104 6.89 -1.92 1.43
CA GLN A 104 7.78 -1.65 2.55
C GLN A 104 7.36 -2.34 3.85
N ASN A 105 6.19 -2.96 3.91
CA ASN A 105 5.77 -3.70 5.08
C ASN A 105 6.58 -5.00 5.19
N VAL A 106 7.16 -5.21 6.37
CA VAL A 106 7.88 -6.42 6.72
C VAL A 106 7.08 -7.13 7.81
N GLY A 107 6.53 -8.27 7.50
CA GLY A 107 5.73 -9.05 8.42
C GLY A 107 5.71 -10.52 8.04
N ALA A 108 4.95 -11.32 8.78
CA ALA A 108 4.93 -12.77 8.62
C ALA A 108 4.15 -13.24 7.39
N SER A 109 3.41 -12.38 6.71
CA SER A 109 2.57 -12.79 5.58
C SER A 109 2.23 -11.63 4.64
N ASN A 110 2.08 -11.94 3.35
CA ASN A 110 1.42 -11.14 2.33
C ASN A 110 2.12 -9.84 1.92
N THR A 111 3.38 -9.94 1.51
CA THR A 111 4.06 -8.89 0.76
C THR A 111 3.63 -8.93 -0.71
N GLU A 112 2.33 -8.69 -0.97
CA GLU A 112 1.75 -8.83 -2.31
C GLU A 112 2.18 -7.75 -3.30
N GLY A 113 2.97 -6.79 -2.87
CA GLY A 113 3.36 -5.64 -3.67
C GLY A 113 2.72 -4.34 -3.20
N SER A 114 2.56 -3.37 -4.09
CA SER A 114 2.03 -2.06 -3.77
C SER A 114 0.62 -1.83 -4.32
N SER A 115 -0.17 -1.02 -3.62
CA SER A 115 -1.53 -0.68 -4.00
C SER A 115 -1.83 0.81 -3.80
N ALA A 116 -2.87 1.31 -4.44
CA ALA A 116 -3.34 2.69 -4.32
C ALA A 116 -4.45 2.81 -3.27
N ASN A 117 -4.51 3.95 -2.56
CA ASN A 117 -5.54 4.23 -1.56
C ASN A 117 -5.93 5.71 -1.62
N LEU A 118 -6.81 6.07 -2.55
CA LEU A 118 -7.29 7.43 -2.68
C LEU A 118 -8.19 7.82 -1.49
N ARG A 119 -7.90 8.98 -0.90
CA ARG A 119 -8.66 9.57 0.21
C ARG A 119 -8.72 8.70 1.48
N GLY A 120 -7.85 7.69 1.58
CA GLY A 120 -7.76 6.81 2.75
C GLY A 120 -8.95 5.85 2.95
N LEU A 121 -9.77 5.64 1.93
CA LEU A 121 -10.97 4.80 2.03
C LEU A 121 -10.68 3.30 2.07
N GLY A 122 -9.47 2.89 1.70
CA GLY A 122 -9.03 1.50 1.55
C GLY A 122 -8.49 1.24 0.14
N THR A 123 -7.57 0.29 0.05
CA THR A 123 -6.95 -0.08 -1.23
C THR A 123 -7.91 -0.82 -2.16
N ASP A 124 -8.93 -1.40 -1.61
CA ASP A 124 -10.06 -2.11 -2.23
C ASP A 124 -11.17 -1.16 -2.76
N LYS A 125 -11.05 0.15 -2.49
CA LYS A 125 -12.01 1.20 -2.90
C LYS A 125 -11.41 2.21 -3.88
N THR A 126 -10.21 1.88 -4.41
CA THR A 126 -9.51 2.65 -5.44
C THR A 126 -9.32 1.79 -6.68
N LEU A 127 -10.04 2.10 -7.75
CA LEU A 127 -9.95 1.33 -8.97
C LEU A 127 -8.69 1.68 -9.76
N VAL A 128 -7.90 0.65 -10.13
CA VAL A 128 -6.72 0.80 -10.98
C VAL A 128 -6.99 0.20 -12.36
N LEU A 129 -6.70 0.98 -13.39
CA LEU A 129 -6.91 0.61 -14.79
C LEU A 129 -5.62 0.74 -15.60
N LEU A 130 -5.52 -0.04 -16.65
CA LEU A 130 -4.56 0.12 -17.72
C LEU A 130 -5.30 0.31 -19.06
N ASN A 131 -5.10 1.46 -19.71
CA ASN A 131 -5.82 1.82 -20.93
C ASN A 131 -7.35 1.71 -20.79
N GLY A 132 -7.89 2.08 -19.62
CA GLY A 132 -9.31 2.03 -19.31
C GLY A 132 -9.88 0.67 -18.93
N ARG A 133 -9.07 -0.38 -18.83
CA ARG A 133 -9.47 -1.75 -18.49
C ARG A 133 -8.80 -2.25 -17.22
N ARG A 134 -9.50 -3.13 -16.49
CA ARG A 134 -9.00 -3.71 -15.23
C ARG A 134 -7.74 -4.56 -15.45
N LEU A 135 -6.88 -4.57 -14.44
CA LEU A 135 -5.76 -5.47 -14.26
C LEU A 135 -6.18 -6.66 -13.41
N ALA A 136 -5.37 -7.73 -13.39
CA ALA A 136 -5.57 -8.81 -12.42
C ALA A 136 -5.38 -8.29 -11.00
N TYR A 137 -6.27 -8.70 -10.09
CA TYR A 137 -6.09 -8.48 -8.66
C TYR A 137 -5.03 -9.42 -8.09
N SER A 138 -4.49 -9.06 -6.94
CA SER A 138 -3.67 -9.97 -6.15
C SER A 138 -4.50 -11.17 -5.68
N PRO A 139 -3.98 -12.40 -5.81
CA PRO A 139 -4.76 -13.60 -5.49
C PRO A 139 -4.93 -13.83 -3.99
N PHE A 140 -4.14 -13.20 -3.12
CA PHE A 140 -4.30 -13.30 -1.67
C PHE A 140 -5.36 -12.35 -1.08
N SER A 141 -5.73 -11.29 -1.80
CA SER A 141 -6.81 -10.37 -1.39
C SER A 141 -8.02 -10.41 -2.32
N THR A 142 -7.80 -10.73 -3.59
CA THR A 142 -8.78 -10.73 -4.70
C THR A 142 -9.55 -9.40 -4.88
N SER A 143 -9.07 -8.33 -4.26
CA SER A 143 -9.69 -6.99 -4.30
C SER A 143 -8.72 -5.84 -4.62
N THR A 144 -7.41 -6.09 -4.54
CA THR A 144 -6.38 -5.06 -4.76
C THR A 144 -5.49 -5.42 -5.96
N THR A 145 -5.03 -4.41 -6.70
CA THR A 145 -4.11 -4.59 -7.82
C THR A 145 -2.68 -4.32 -7.38
N ASN A 146 -1.76 -5.23 -7.68
CA ASN A 146 -0.34 -4.99 -7.49
C ASN A 146 0.18 -4.01 -8.56
N LEU A 147 0.54 -2.80 -8.16
CA LEU A 147 1.01 -1.74 -9.06
C LEU A 147 2.40 -2.03 -9.67
N ASN A 148 3.18 -2.91 -9.06
CA ASN A 148 4.52 -3.25 -9.53
C ASN A 148 4.52 -4.06 -10.84
N ILE A 149 3.35 -4.56 -11.28
CA ILE A 149 3.20 -5.23 -12.57
C ILE A 149 3.27 -4.28 -13.77
N ILE A 150 3.21 -2.96 -13.55
CA ILE A 150 3.19 -1.95 -14.61
C ILE A 150 4.59 -1.40 -14.85
N PRO A 151 5.27 -1.67 -15.99
CA PRO A 151 6.55 -1.07 -16.32
C PRO A 151 6.41 0.45 -16.55
N MET A 152 7.10 1.26 -15.74
CA MET A 152 7.02 2.73 -15.86
C MET A 152 7.48 3.25 -17.23
N ALA A 153 8.41 2.57 -17.92
CA ALA A 153 8.92 2.98 -19.22
C ALA A 153 7.85 3.05 -20.33
N MET A 154 6.76 2.26 -20.20
CA MET A 154 5.65 2.26 -21.16
C MET A 154 4.59 3.33 -20.87
N VAL A 155 4.57 3.87 -19.64
CA VAL A 155 3.53 4.80 -19.21
C VAL A 155 3.74 6.17 -19.88
N GLU A 156 2.78 6.58 -20.69
CA GLU A 156 2.75 7.93 -21.27
C GLU A 156 2.31 8.93 -20.20
N ARG A 157 1.22 8.59 -19.49
CA ARG A 157 0.66 9.41 -18.42
C ARG A 157 -0.17 8.57 -17.45
N ILE A 158 -0.31 9.10 -16.25
CA ILE A 158 -1.22 8.59 -15.22
C ILE A 158 -2.38 9.59 -15.11
N GLU A 159 -3.60 9.12 -15.23
CA GLU A 159 -4.82 9.91 -15.04
C GLU A 159 -5.44 9.52 -13.69
N VAL A 160 -5.54 10.48 -12.77
CA VAL A 160 -6.14 10.29 -11.44
C VAL A 160 -7.48 11.01 -11.39
N LEU A 161 -8.56 10.27 -11.45
CA LEU A 161 -9.92 10.78 -11.31
C LEU A 161 -10.31 10.79 -9.83
N ARG A 162 -10.51 11.96 -9.26
CA ARG A 162 -10.86 12.19 -7.85
C ARG A 162 -12.37 12.36 -7.67
N ASP A 163 -13.15 11.41 -8.17
CA ASP A 163 -14.62 11.43 -8.10
C ASP A 163 -15.14 10.00 -8.06
N GLY A 164 -16.36 9.80 -7.54
CA GLY A 164 -17.05 8.51 -7.64
C GLY A 164 -17.30 8.18 -9.12
N ALA A 165 -16.90 6.97 -9.53
CA ALA A 165 -16.93 6.58 -10.93
C ALA A 165 -17.57 5.19 -11.17
N SER A 166 -18.28 4.63 -10.20
CA SER A 166 -18.93 3.33 -10.33
C SER A 166 -20.02 3.32 -11.42
N ALA A 167 -20.63 4.47 -11.72
CA ALA A 167 -21.59 4.62 -12.84
C ALA A 167 -20.97 4.39 -14.24
N VAL A 168 -19.61 4.39 -14.34
CA VAL A 168 -18.89 4.14 -15.61
C VAL A 168 -18.10 2.83 -15.52
N TYR A 169 -17.37 2.62 -14.43
CA TYR A 169 -16.39 1.54 -14.30
C TYR A 169 -16.83 0.37 -13.40
N GLY A 170 -17.99 0.48 -12.70
CA GLY A 170 -18.50 -0.55 -11.78
C GLY A 170 -17.82 -0.53 -10.42
N ALA A 171 -17.67 -1.69 -9.80
CA ALA A 171 -17.14 -1.88 -8.45
C ALA A 171 -15.80 -1.17 -8.20
N ASP A 172 -15.51 -0.88 -6.93
CA ASP A 172 -14.22 -0.40 -6.41
C ASP A 172 -13.85 1.05 -6.78
N ALA A 173 -14.65 1.73 -7.62
CA ALA A 173 -14.43 3.13 -8.03
C ALA A 173 -15.09 4.13 -7.06
N ILE A 174 -14.95 3.91 -5.74
CA ILE A 174 -15.54 4.74 -4.68
C ILE A 174 -14.65 5.94 -4.37
N GLY A 175 -13.39 5.71 -4.04
CA GLY A 175 -12.40 6.75 -3.72
C GLY A 175 -11.91 7.52 -4.94
N GLY A 176 -12.03 6.90 -6.10
CA GLY A 176 -11.59 7.40 -7.40
C GLY A 176 -11.02 6.31 -8.30
N VAL A 177 -10.46 6.74 -9.43
CA VAL A 177 -9.85 5.85 -10.42
C VAL A 177 -8.45 6.33 -10.77
N ILE A 178 -7.50 5.41 -10.85
CA ILE A 178 -6.15 5.65 -11.37
C ILE A 178 -6.00 4.86 -12.66
N ASN A 179 -5.85 5.56 -13.77
CA ASN A 179 -5.75 4.94 -15.09
C ASN A 179 -4.36 5.21 -15.69
N PHE A 180 -3.61 4.14 -15.90
CA PHE A 180 -2.31 4.18 -16.56
C PHE A 180 -2.52 4.10 -18.06
N ILE A 181 -2.10 5.13 -18.76
CA ILE A 181 -2.20 5.20 -20.21
C ILE A 181 -0.83 4.91 -20.81
N THR A 182 -0.75 3.88 -21.67
CA THR A 182 0.47 3.53 -22.37
C THR A 182 0.64 4.38 -23.64
N LYS A 183 1.86 4.46 -24.15
CA LYS A 183 2.12 5.05 -25.45
C LYS A 183 1.31 4.34 -26.53
N LYS A 184 0.71 5.10 -27.44
CA LYS A 184 -0.09 4.53 -28.55
C LYS A 184 0.77 3.90 -29.63
N SER A 185 1.93 4.47 -29.89
CA SER A 185 2.94 4.01 -30.85
C SER A 185 4.34 4.37 -30.35
N PHE A 186 5.35 3.65 -30.83
CA PHE A 186 6.74 3.96 -30.61
C PHE A 186 7.58 3.48 -31.78
N GLU A 187 8.57 4.29 -32.19
CA GLU A 187 9.54 3.98 -33.24
C GLU A 187 10.96 4.19 -32.70
N GLY A 188 11.89 3.31 -33.03
CA GLY A 188 13.28 3.34 -32.57
C GLY A 188 13.56 2.42 -31.40
N LEU A 189 14.71 2.61 -30.77
CA LEU A 189 15.18 1.81 -29.63
C LEU A 189 15.71 2.75 -28.55
N ASN A 190 15.21 2.63 -27.34
CA ASN A 190 15.72 3.31 -26.15
C ASN A 190 16.26 2.29 -25.15
N ILE A 191 17.45 2.50 -24.64
CA ILE A 191 18.02 1.72 -23.53
C ILE A 191 18.28 2.68 -22.38
N SER A 192 17.69 2.40 -21.23
CA SER A 192 17.87 3.18 -20.01
C SER A 192 18.49 2.32 -18.93
N VAL A 193 19.49 2.86 -18.21
CA VAL A 193 20.12 2.23 -17.06
C VAL A 193 20.07 3.23 -15.91
N GLY A 194 19.63 2.82 -14.75
CA GLY A 194 19.54 3.63 -13.55
C GLY A 194 20.16 2.97 -12.34
N ALA A 195 20.69 3.79 -11.42
CA ALA A 195 21.13 3.35 -10.11
C ALA A 195 20.78 4.41 -9.06
N THR A 196 20.36 3.95 -7.89
CA THR A 196 20.11 4.78 -6.71
C THR A 196 20.90 4.24 -5.55
N GLN A 197 21.66 5.09 -4.88
CA GLN A 197 22.52 4.74 -3.75
C GLN A 197 22.16 5.60 -2.55
N PRO A 198 21.53 5.04 -1.49
CA PRO A 198 21.40 5.71 -0.20
C PRO A 198 22.77 5.98 0.43
N GLU A 199 22.88 7.05 1.23
CA GLU A 199 24.09 7.36 1.99
C GLU A 199 24.34 6.32 3.10
N ALA A 200 23.28 5.84 3.74
CA ALA A 200 23.34 4.74 4.69
C ALA A 200 23.24 3.37 4.00
N ASN A 201 23.75 2.31 4.62
CA ASN A 201 23.75 0.96 4.06
C ASN A 201 22.32 0.45 3.77
N GLY A 202 22.18 -0.32 2.69
CA GLY A 202 20.94 -0.95 2.26
C GLY A 202 19.96 0.00 1.59
N GLY A 203 19.03 -0.55 0.83
CA GLY A 203 18.03 0.19 0.07
C GLY A 203 18.55 0.72 -1.29
N ASP A 204 19.73 0.30 -1.72
CA ASP A 204 20.25 0.60 -3.06
C ASP A 204 19.36 -0.05 -4.13
N LYS A 205 19.18 0.67 -5.23
CA LYS A 205 18.32 0.25 -6.35
C LYS A 205 19.08 0.27 -7.65
N GLN A 206 18.74 -0.66 -8.52
CA GLN A 206 19.26 -0.75 -9.89
C GLN A 206 18.10 -1.05 -10.84
N ASP A 207 18.09 -0.42 -12.00
CA ASP A 207 17.10 -0.67 -13.02
C ASP A 207 17.70 -0.61 -14.43
N ILE A 208 17.17 -1.45 -15.30
CA ILE A 208 17.45 -1.43 -16.75
C ILE A 208 16.15 -1.58 -17.51
N SER A 209 15.95 -0.76 -18.52
CA SER A 209 14.78 -0.81 -19.39
C SER A 209 15.21 -0.74 -20.84
N ILE A 210 14.68 -1.66 -21.65
CA ILE A 210 14.85 -1.71 -23.10
C ILE A 210 13.48 -1.51 -23.74
N PHE A 211 13.31 -0.44 -24.49
CA PHE A 211 12.08 -0.05 -25.14
C PHE A 211 12.30 0.13 -26.62
N GLY A 212 11.73 -0.77 -27.46
CA GLY A 212 11.91 -0.77 -28.88
C GLY A 212 10.59 -0.85 -29.65
N GLY A 213 10.52 -0.25 -30.81
CA GLY A 213 9.34 -0.28 -31.67
C GLY A 213 9.65 0.00 -33.12
N TYR A 214 8.73 -0.47 -33.95
CA TYR A 214 8.84 -0.35 -35.42
C TYR A 214 7.47 -0.16 -36.06
N GLY A 215 7.46 0.60 -37.14
CA GLY A 215 6.29 0.87 -37.94
C GLY A 215 5.57 2.16 -37.58
N ASN A 216 4.97 2.80 -38.58
CA ASN A 216 4.18 4.02 -38.47
C ASN A 216 2.74 3.71 -38.86
N LEU A 217 1.79 3.97 -37.94
CA LEU A 217 0.39 3.63 -38.15
C LEU A 217 -0.24 4.41 -39.32
N ASP A 218 0.16 5.66 -39.54
CA ASP A 218 -0.38 6.49 -40.61
C ASP A 218 0.25 6.20 -41.96
N GLU A 219 1.57 5.88 -42.03
CA GLU A 219 2.31 5.65 -43.24
C GLU A 219 2.30 4.19 -43.71
N GLN A 220 2.48 3.26 -42.74
CA GLN A 220 2.66 1.82 -42.97
C GLN A 220 1.43 0.99 -42.59
N GLY A 221 0.47 1.61 -41.87
CA GLY A 221 -0.73 0.93 -41.43
C GLY A 221 -0.54 0.04 -40.20
N PHE A 222 0.62 0.02 -39.58
CA PHE A 222 0.85 -0.72 -38.34
C PHE A 222 1.93 -0.06 -37.47
N ASN A 223 1.90 -0.37 -36.19
CA ASN A 223 2.98 -0.12 -35.24
C ASN A 223 3.07 -1.29 -34.26
N VAL A 224 4.27 -1.73 -33.99
CA VAL A 224 4.58 -2.78 -33.00
C VAL A 224 5.68 -2.25 -32.09
N TYR A 225 5.47 -2.32 -30.76
CA TYR A 225 6.51 -1.98 -29.81
C TYR A 225 6.52 -2.95 -28.62
N GLY A 226 7.63 -2.97 -27.92
CA GLY A 226 7.78 -3.74 -26.70
C GLY A 226 8.74 -3.08 -25.72
N VAL A 227 8.57 -3.40 -24.45
CA VAL A 227 9.45 -3.02 -23.35
C VAL A 227 9.80 -4.23 -22.52
N VAL A 228 11.06 -4.32 -22.10
CA VAL A 228 11.51 -5.22 -21.03
C VAL A 228 12.15 -4.35 -19.96
N ASP A 229 11.74 -4.54 -18.73
CA ASP A 229 12.15 -3.76 -17.56
C ASP A 229 12.59 -4.73 -16.45
N TYR A 230 13.80 -4.53 -15.91
CA TYR A 230 14.30 -5.25 -14.76
C TYR A 230 14.68 -4.25 -13.68
N ARG A 231 14.26 -4.53 -12.46
CA ARG A 231 14.52 -3.69 -11.27
C ARG A 231 14.87 -4.56 -10.09
N ARG A 232 15.84 -4.09 -9.30
CA ARG A 232 16.17 -4.67 -8.01
C ARG A 232 16.34 -3.58 -6.97
N SER A 233 15.82 -3.81 -5.77
CA SER A 233 16.00 -2.98 -4.58
C SER A 233 16.45 -3.87 -3.44
N ASN A 234 17.59 -3.59 -2.84
CA ASN A 234 18.07 -4.33 -1.69
C ASN A 234 17.32 -3.92 -0.42
N ASN A 235 17.28 -4.83 0.58
CA ASN A 235 16.63 -4.57 1.85
C ASN A 235 17.38 -3.50 2.67
N ILE A 236 16.67 -2.89 3.61
CA ILE A 236 17.25 -2.06 4.68
C ILE A 236 17.12 -2.80 6.00
N MET A 237 18.21 -2.98 6.71
CA MET A 237 18.17 -3.56 8.04
C MET A 237 17.94 -2.48 9.10
N ALA A 238 17.22 -2.82 10.17
CA ALA A 238 16.94 -1.90 11.28
C ALA A 238 18.21 -1.30 11.91
N LYS A 239 19.28 -2.11 12.03
CA LYS A 239 20.60 -1.69 12.54
C LYS A 239 21.25 -0.56 11.75
N ASP A 240 20.88 -0.39 10.47
CA ASP A 240 21.48 0.57 9.54
C ASP A 240 20.75 1.92 9.51
N ARG A 241 19.72 2.11 10.34
CA ARG A 241 18.97 3.37 10.48
C ARG A 241 18.93 3.85 11.92
N LYS A 242 19.14 5.14 12.13
CA LYS A 242 19.23 5.75 13.48
C LYS A 242 17.99 5.47 14.33
N ILE A 243 16.80 5.63 13.72
CA ILE A 243 15.53 5.46 14.43
C ILE A 243 15.28 4.00 14.83
N SER A 244 15.67 3.05 13.98
CA SER A 244 15.36 1.63 14.16
C SER A 244 16.49 0.84 14.85
N ARG A 245 17.77 1.29 14.80
CA ARG A 245 18.90 0.56 15.39
C ARG A 245 18.84 0.41 16.93
N ARG A 246 18.07 1.29 17.59
CA ARG A 246 17.77 1.16 19.03
C ARG A 246 16.89 -0.06 19.31
N GLY A 247 16.41 -0.68 18.23
CA GLY A 247 15.47 -1.78 18.29
C GLY A 247 14.13 -1.33 18.84
N GLY A 248 13.40 -2.25 19.46
CA GLY A 248 12.13 -1.95 20.10
C GLY A 248 12.25 -1.40 21.51
N VAL A 249 13.44 -1.02 22.00
CA VAL A 249 13.64 -0.47 23.35
C VAL A 249 13.85 1.03 23.26
N ILE A 250 12.75 1.78 23.36
CA ILE A 250 12.70 3.25 23.25
C ILE A 250 11.88 3.80 24.42
N PRO A 251 12.51 4.00 25.62
CA PRO A 251 11.78 4.35 26.85
C PRO A 251 10.99 5.65 26.75
N GLU A 252 11.47 6.63 25.98
CA GLU A 252 10.76 7.90 25.75
C GLU A 252 9.44 7.75 24.98
N LEU A 253 9.28 6.65 24.26
CA LEU A 253 8.04 6.27 23.56
C LEU A 253 7.26 5.17 24.31
N GLY A 254 7.78 4.71 25.46
CA GLY A 254 7.23 3.58 26.22
C GLY A 254 7.39 2.23 25.53
N LEU A 255 8.23 2.16 24.50
CA LEU A 255 8.44 0.93 23.75
C LEU A 255 9.48 0.05 24.44
N ASP A 256 9.09 -1.20 24.73
CA ASP A 256 9.99 -2.31 25.04
C ASP A 256 9.48 -3.57 24.31
N ALA A 257 10.03 -3.81 23.14
CA ALA A 257 9.74 -4.99 22.31
C ALA A 257 10.81 -6.08 22.48
N SER A 258 11.55 -6.06 23.59
CA SER A 258 12.47 -7.13 23.94
C SER A 258 11.73 -8.45 24.21
N SER A 259 12.33 -9.56 23.84
CA SER A 259 11.70 -10.88 23.92
C SER A 259 12.40 -11.74 24.97
N ALA A 260 11.63 -12.28 25.91
CA ALA A 260 12.13 -13.30 26.84
C ALA A 260 12.49 -14.62 26.13
N ASN A 261 12.07 -14.81 24.87
CA ASN A 261 12.61 -15.89 24.05
C ASN A 261 14.00 -15.46 23.57
N ALA A 262 15.03 -15.98 24.20
CA ALA A 262 16.41 -15.56 24.03
C ALA A 262 17.34 -16.76 23.84
N PHE A 263 18.60 -16.48 23.59
CA PHE A 263 19.70 -17.43 23.71
C PHE A 263 20.83 -16.73 24.47
N PRO A 264 21.28 -17.26 25.62
CA PRO A 264 20.84 -18.48 26.30
C PRO A 264 19.36 -18.50 26.69
N ALA A 265 18.72 -19.68 26.62
CA ALA A 265 17.30 -19.82 26.89
C ALA A 265 16.90 -19.45 28.30
N ASN A 266 15.73 -18.87 28.51
CA ASN A 266 15.06 -18.84 29.80
C ASN A 266 14.24 -20.13 29.96
N ILE A 267 14.11 -20.59 31.20
CA ILE A 267 13.35 -21.79 31.58
C ILE A 267 12.08 -21.43 32.32
N PHE A 268 11.04 -22.21 32.13
CA PHE A 268 9.83 -22.16 32.92
C PHE A 268 9.49 -23.54 33.49
N ASP A 269 9.43 -23.61 34.83
CA ASP A 269 8.93 -24.77 35.53
C ASP A 269 7.41 -24.63 35.77
N PRO A 270 6.56 -25.39 35.05
CA PRO A 270 5.11 -25.27 35.17
C PRO A 270 4.58 -25.80 36.51
N LYS A 271 5.31 -26.66 37.21
CA LYS A 271 4.89 -27.28 38.49
C LYS A 271 5.03 -26.30 39.65
N ASN A 272 6.16 -25.58 39.70
CA ASN A 272 6.46 -24.63 40.78
C ASN A 272 6.29 -23.15 40.35
N ASN A 273 5.84 -22.91 39.09
CA ASN A 273 5.65 -21.58 38.50
C ASN A 273 6.92 -20.69 38.58
N ILE A 274 8.09 -21.30 38.28
CA ILE A 274 9.37 -20.60 38.32
C ILE A 274 9.80 -20.24 36.92
N LEU A 275 10.04 -18.95 36.66
CA LEU A 275 10.63 -18.41 35.42
C LEU A 275 12.04 -17.90 35.79
N ALA A 276 13.09 -18.42 35.17
CA ALA A 276 14.47 -18.05 35.46
C ALA A 276 15.39 -18.25 34.25
N ASN A 277 16.56 -17.61 34.27
CA ASN A 277 17.69 -18.02 33.44
C ASN A 277 18.71 -18.73 34.36
N PRO A 278 19.21 -19.96 33.98
CA PRO A 278 20.17 -20.69 34.85
C PRO A 278 21.44 -19.92 35.13
N TYR A 279 21.85 -19.03 34.24
CA TYR A 279 23.05 -18.20 34.44
C TYR A 279 22.73 -16.83 35.06
N GLY A 280 21.47 -16.55 35.39
CA GLY A 280 21.02 -15.24 35.86
C GLY A 280 21.44 -14.13 34.91
N ASN A 281 22.07 -13.07 35.44
CA ASN A 281 22.49 -11.93 34.63
C ASN A 281 23.87 -12.10 33.97
N THR A 282 24.58 -13.21 34.19
CA THR A 282 26.00 -13.29 33.84
C THR A 282 26.31 -13.59 32.39
N ASN A 283 25.48 -14.38 31.70
CA ASN A 283 25.78 -14.82 30.33
C ASN A 283 24.93 -14.10 29.24
N CYS A 284 23.87 -13.40 29.60
CA CYS A 284 23.01 -12.73 28.61
C CYS A 284 23.81 -11.75 27.74
N ASN A 285 24.69 -10.97 28.37
CA ASN A 285 25.45 -9.91 27.67
C ASN A 285 26.56 -10.45 26.77
N ASN A 286 26.82 -11.77 26.80
CA ASN A 286 27.78 -12.40 25.89
C ASN A 286 27.18 -12.74 24.53
N THR A 287 25.88 -12.64 24.37
CA THR A 287 25.16 -12.83 23.09
C THR A 287 24.78 -11.49 22.50
N PRO A 288 25.06 -11.22 21.21
CA PRO A 288 24.72 -9.97 20.59
C PRO A 288 23.21 -9.68 20.67
N ASN A 289 22.84 -8.41 20.95
CA ASN A 289 21.47 -7.95 21.09
C ASN A 289 20.66 -8.57 22.23
N VAL A 290 21.32 -9.23 23.18
CA VAL A 290 20.69 -9.80 24.37
C VAL A 290 21.11 -8.99 25.60
N ALA A 291 20.15 -8.62 26.42
CA ALA A 291 20.36 -7.92 27.69
C ALA A 291 19.80 -8.75 28.85
N ALA A 292 20.39 -8.55 30.05
CA ALA A 292 19.90 -9.16 31.29
C ALA A 292 18.97 -8.18 32.00
N ASP A 293 17.81 -8.66 32.44
CA ASP A 293 16.92 -7.94 33.33
C ASP A 293 16.17 -8.92 34.24
N GLY A 294 16.10 -8.59 35.56
CA GLY A 294 15.35 -9.37 36.53
C GLY A 294 15.78 -10.86 36.65
N GLY A 295 17.01 -11.21 36.25
CA GLY A 295 17.50 -12.60 36.25
C GLY A 295 17.11 -13.39 35.00
N LEU A 296 16.61 -12.72 33.96
CA LEU A 296 16.25 -13.28 32.67
C LEU A 296 17.09 -12.67 31.54
N CYS A 297 17.20 -13.39 30.42
CA CYS A 297 17.77 -12.86 29.19
C CYS A 297 16.66 -12.36 28.29
N TYR A 298 16.83 -11.15 27.72
CA TYR A 298 15.91 -10.53 26.76
C TYR A 298 16.63 -10.21 25.48
N LEU A 299 16.12 -10.73 24.36
CA LEU A 299 16.64 -10.45 23.01
C LEU A 299 15.95 -9.21 22.43
N ASN A 300 16.76 -8.24 21.99
CA ASN A 300 16.26 -7.17 21.13
C ASN A 300 16.02 -7.72 19.71
N THR A 301 14.81 -8.17 19.44
CA THR A 301 14.45 -8.77 18.15
C THR A 301 14.48 -7.76 17.01
N GLN A 302 14.20 -6.50 17.31
CA GLN A 302 14.10 -5.44 16.31
C GLN A 302 15.45 -5.07 15.68
N ALA A 303 16.55 -5.26 16.40
CA ALA A 303 17.89 -5.04 15.86
C ALA A 303 18.25 -6.01 14.72
N LEU A 304 17.52 -7.13 14.61
CA LEU A 304 17.81 -8.22 13.67
C LEU A 304 16.94 -8.20 12.42
N ILE A 305 15.89 -7.38 12.38
CA ILE A 305 14.92 -7.40 11.26
C ILE A 305 15.32 -6.50 10.08
N GLY A 306 14.83 -6.85 8.90
CA GLY A 306 14.72 -5.93 7.78
C GLY A 306 13.55 -4.97 7.99
N ILE A 307 13.76 -3.66 7.77
CA ILE A 307 12.70 -2.65 7.83
C ILE A 307 12.12 -2.33 6.45
N THR A 308 12.80 -2.73 5.38
CA THR A 308 12.24 -2.85 4.05
C THR A 308 12.66 -4.20 3.45
N PRO A 309 11.84 -4.82 2.61
CA PRO A 309 12.21 -6.07 1.95
C PRO A 309 13.22 -5.85 0.81
N GLU A 310 13.87 -6.92 0.38
CA GLU A 310 14.46 -6.99 -0.95
C GLU A 310 13.35 -7.23 -1.97
N VAL A 311 13.35 -6.44 -3.07
CA VAL A 311 12.36 -6.56 -4.14
C VAL A 311 13.07 -6.69 -5.47
N GLU A 312 12.74 -7.75 -6.22
CA GLU A 312 13.20 -7.96 -7.59
C GLU A 312 12.00 -8.06 -8.53
N THR A 313 12.03 -7.29 -9.63
CA THR A 313 10.92 -7.27 -10.59
C THR A 313 11.48 -7.39 -11.99
N ILE A 314 10.94 -8.32 -12.77
CA ILE A 314 11.10 -8.36 -14.21
C ILE A 314 9.73 -8.23 -14.85
N SER A 315 9.59 -7.33 -15.81
CA SER A 315 8.34 -7.15 -16.54
C SER A 315 8.60 -6.94 -18.03
N ALA A 316 7.67 -7.42 -18.84
CA ALA A 316 7.70 -7.28 -20.27
C ALA A 316 6.30 -6.91 -20.79
N LEU A 317 6.26 -6.00 -21.76
CA LEU A 317 5.05 -5.68 -22.50
C LEU A 317 5.35 -5.72 -23.99
N GLY A 318 4.43 -6.30 -24.76
CA GLY A 318 4.37 -6.17 -26.20
C GLY A 318 3.02 -5.61 -26.63
N ARG A 319 2.99 -4.62 -27.51
CA ARG A 319 1.77 -4.07 -28.09
C ARG A 319 1.90 -3.93 -29.60
N GLY A 320 0.89 -4.40 -30.31
CA GLY A 320 0.73 -4.21 -31.74
C GLY A 320 -0.56 -3.49 -32.06
N THR A 321 -0.52 -2.54 -32.98
CA THR A 321 -1.70 -1.86 -33.56
C THR A 321 -1.62 -1.98 -35.05
N VAL A 322 -2.69 -2.47 -35.67
CA VAL A 322 -2.82 -2.65 -37.13
C VAL A 322 -4.06 -1.93 -37.65
N LYS A 323 -3.91 -1.12 -38.65
CA LYS A 323 -4.99 -0.43 -39.35
C LYS A 323 -5.69 -1.42 -40.27
N LEU A 324 -6.88 -1.89 -39.88
CA LEU A 324 -7.69 -2.81 -40.70
C LEU A 324 -8.34 -2.07 -41.87
N SER A 325 -8.66 -0.81 -41.67
CA SER A 325 -9.19 0.11 -42.65
C SER A 325 -8.95 1.56 -42.19
N ASP A 326 -9.31 2.57 -43.00
CA ASP A 326 -9.19 3.97 -42.57
C ASP A 326 -10.02 4.30 -41.32
N LYS A 327 -10.96 3.42 -40.97
CA LYS A 327 -11.89 3.63 -39.86
C LYS A 327 -11.66 2.69 -38.67
N PHE A 328 -10.89 1.62 -38.81
CA PHE A 328 -10.74 0.59 -37.78
C PHE A 328 -9.31 0.19 -37.56
N ASN A 329 -8.93 0.14 -36.28
CA ASN A 329 -7.66 -0.41 -35.77
C ASN A 329 -7.92 -1.69 -34.98
N LEU A 330 -7.05 -2.70 -35.18
CA LEU A 330 -6.93 -3.87 -34.35
C LEU A 330 -5.77 -3.66 -33.38
N ILE A 331 -5.96 -3.97 -32.11
CA ILE A 331 -4.96 -3.80 -31.06
C ILE A 331 -4.75 -5.14 -30.38
N GLY A 332 -3.50 -5.56 -30.25
CA GLY A 332 -3.07 -6.69 -29.42
C GLY A 332 -2.09 -6.23 -28.37
N GLU A 333 -2.23 -6.70 -27.13
CA GLU A 333 -1.32 -6.35 -26.04
C GLU A 333 -1.09 -7.58 -25.14
N TYR A 334 0.16 -7.80 -24.74
CA TYR A 334 0.50 -8.81 -23.76
C TYR A 334 1.47 -8.24 -22.73
N ILE A 335 1.17 -8.47 -21.46
CA ILE A 335 2.01 -8.08 -20.33
C ILE A 335 2.32 -9.32 -19.52
N PHE A 336 3.59 -9.43 -19.16
CA PHE A 336 4.10 -10.36 -18.14
C PHE A 336 4.84 -9.56 -17.07
N SER A 337 4.67 -9.92 -15.81
CA SER A 337 5.48 -9.40 -14.73
C SER A 337 5.69 -10.48 -13.67
N ARG A 338 6.95 -10.64 -13.24
CA ARG A 338 7.31 -11.39 -12.02
C ARG A 338 7.88 -10.42 -11.00
N ASN A 339 7.30 -10.43 -9.80
CA ASN A 339 7.74 -9.65 -8.65
C ASN A 339 8.09 -10.60 -7.51
N GLU A 340 9.34 -10.57 -7.06
CA GLU A 340 9.82 -11.35 -5.93
C GLU A 340 10.11 -10.41 -4.76
N VAL A 341 9.54 -10.70 -3.61
CA VAL A 341 9.71 -9.94 -2.38
C VAL A 341 10.29 -10.87 -1.32
N THR A 342 11.49 -10.54 -0.81
CA THR A 342 12.16 -11.32 0.24
C THR A 342 12.23 -10.50 1.51
N THR A 343 11.61 -11.01 2.56
CA THR A 343 11.61 -10.40 3.90
C THR A 343 12.63 -11.09 4.82
N SER A 344 13.10 -10.37 5.83
CA SER A 344 13.97 -10.90 6.89
C SER A 344 13.43 -10.48 8.24
N ILE A 345 13.11 -11.45 9.09
CA ILE A 345 12.65 -11.23 10.45
C ILE A 345 13.55 -11.98 11.45
N ALA A 346 13.39 -11.72 12.75
CA ALA A 346 14.21 -12.34 13.81
C ALA A 346 14.22 -13.88 13.71
N PRO A 347 15.28 -14.56 14.22
CA PRO A 347 15.39 -16.01 14.21
C PRO A 347 14.16 -16.74 14.76
N ASP A 348 14.01 -18.02 14.50
CA ASP A 348 12.85 -18.80 14.92
C ASP A 348 12.69 -18.86 16.44
N VAL A 349 11.45 -19.00 16.93
CA VAL A 349 11.09 -18.78 18.32
C VAL A 349 10.31 -19.95 18.92
N TYR A 350 10.70 -20.34 20.14
CA TYR A 350 10.03 -21.38 20.90
C TYR A 350 9.58 -20.83 22.25
N SER A 351 8.36 -20.28 22.30
CA SER A 351 7.75 -19.73 23.51
C SER A 351 7.01 -20.83 24.27
N ARG A 352 7.72 -21.57 25.08
CA ARG A 352 7.23 -22.76 25.82
C ARG A 352 6.71 -23.90 24.93
N SER A 353 7.00 -23.86 23.63
CA SER A 353 6.54 -24.87 22.66
C SER A 353 7.52 -26.07 22.54
N VAL A 354 8.67 -25.99 23.18
CA VAL A 354 9.64 -27.07 23.35
C VAL A 354 10.02 -27.22 24.82
N THR A 355 10.42 -28.44 25.21
CA THR A 355 10.74 -28.79 26.59
C THR A 355 12.17 -29.32 26.71
N LEU A 356 12.82 -29.06 27.85
CA LEU A 356 14.06 -29.65 28.25
C LEU A 356 13.75 -30.79 29.26
N PRO A 357 13.99 -32.06 28.87
CA PRO A 357 13.71 -33.18 29.77
C PRO A 357 14.51 -33.13 31.08
N SER A 358 13.89 -33.55 32.13
CA SER A 358 14.56 -33.67 33.44
C SER A 358 15.76 -34.61 33.40
N THR A 359 15.85 -35.50 32.41
CA THR A 359 17.00 -36.41 32.18
C THR A 359 18.14 -35.76 31.40
N SER A 360 17.96 -34.55 30.83
CA SER A 360 18.96 -33.91 29.98
C SER A 360 20.25 -33.58 30.76
N GLN A 361 21.40 -33.76 30.12
CA GLN A 361 22.69 -33.32 30.65
C GLN A 361 22.76 -31.80 30.86
N TYR A 362 21.94 -31.03 30.16
CA TYR A 362 21.83 -29.58 30.29
C TYR A 362 20.76 -29.13 31.31
N TYR A 363 20.15 -30.07 32.04
CA TYR A 363 19.18 -29.70 33.09
C TYR A 363 19.86 -28.93 34.19
N PRO A 364 19.33 -27.76 34.66
CA PRO A 364 19.95 -26.95 35.69
C PRO A 364 20.28 -27.77 36.96
N GLY A 365 21.53 -27.65 37.46
CA GLY A 365 21.99 -28.38 38.63
C GLY A 365 22.62 -29.76 38.37
N LYS A 366 22.70 -30.22 37.09
CA LYS A 366 23.35 -31.49 36.72
C LYS A 366 24.82 -31.35 36.31
N GLY A 367 25.50 -30.30 36.70
CA GLY A 367 26.92 -30.09 36.56
C GLY A 367 27.36 -29.21 35.41
N ILE A 368 26.71 -29.27 34.24
CA ILE A 368 27.03 -28.42 33.07
C ILE A 368 26.40 -27.04 33.22
N VAL A 369 25.13 -27.00 33.65
CA VAL A 369 24.33 -25.79 33.77
C VAL A 369 24.13 -25.49 35.27
N PRO A 370 24.29 -24.23 35.71
CA PRO A 370 24.07 -23.83 37.09
C PRO A 370 22.71 -24.24 37.64
N ALA A 371 22.64 -24.56 38.90
CA ALA A 371 21.39 -24.88 39.58
C ALA A 371 20.49 -23.65 39.73
N VAL A 372 19.19 -23.83 39.58
CA VAL A 372 18.16 -22.82 39.90
C VAL A 372 17.38 -23.29 41.12
N THR A 373 17.30 -22.43 42.14
CA THR A 373 16.64 -22.76 43.39
C THR A 373 15.15 -22.96 43.21
N GLY A 374 14.63 -24.04 43.78
CA GLY A 374 13.18 -24.29 43.83
C GLY A 374 12.59 -24.98 42.61
N LEU A 375 13.41 -25.38 41.63
CA LEU A 375 12.90 -26.19 40.50
C LEU A 375 12.31 -27.52 40.96
N SER A 376 11.29 -27.95 40.27
CA SER A 376 10.73 -29.31 40.41
C SER A 376 11.65 -30.34 39.74
N ASP A 377 11.29 -31.60 39.86
CA ASP A 377 11.94 -32.74 39.22
C ASP A 377 11.37 -33.02 37.81
N GLY A 378 10.48 -32.17 37.32
CA GLY A 378 9.81 -32.32 36.04
C GLY A 378 10.55 -31.67 34.85
N ASP A 379 10.02 -31.89 33.64
CA ASP A 379 10.53 -31.26 32.43
C ASP A 379 10.28 -29.77 32.46
N LEU A 380 11.23 -28.99 31.93
CA LEU A 380 11.16 -27.53 31.88
C LEU A 380 10.73 -27.03 30.47
N GLN A 381 9.80 -26.11 30.41
CA GLN A 381 9.46 -25.41 29.17
C GLN A 381 10.53 -24.34 28.90
N LEU A 382 10.88 -24.16 27.62
CA LEU A 382 11.90 -23.19 27.20
C LEU A 382 11.29 -21.95 26.55
N TYR A 383 11.84 -20.80 26.91
CA TYR A 383 11.77 -19.57 26.13
C TYR A 383 13.07 -19.45 25.33
N LEU A 384 13.09 -20.07 24.15
CA LEU A 384 14.28 -20.27 23.34
C LEU A 384 14.21 -19.51 22.02
N ARG A 385 15.32 -18.91 21.64
CA ARG A 385 15.53 -18.34 20.31
C ARG A 385 16.57 -19.15 19.55
N SER A 386 16.28 -19.51 18.30
CA SER A 386 17.21 -20.30 17.48
C SER A 386 18.49 -19.50 17.17
N GLN A 387 19.57 -20.23 16.92
CA GLN A 387 20.84 -19.69 16.42
C GLN A 387 21.05 -20.04 14.95
N GLY A 388 20.01 -20.52 14.25
CA GLY A 388 20.04 -20.91 12.84
C GLY A 388 20.01 -19.74 11.84
N GLY A 389 20.05 -18.50 12.34
CA GLY A 389 19.95 -17.30 11.52
C GLY A 389 18.54 -16.73 11.48
N ASN A 390 18.40 -15.57 10.82
CA ASN A 390 17.11 -14.91 10.65
C ASN A 390 16.15 -15.75 9.79
N ARG A 391 14.87 -15.72 10.14
CA ARG A 391 13.84 -16.25 9.25
C ARG A 391 13.70 -15.34 8.03
N SER A 392 13.64 -15.93 6.86
CA SER A 392 13.43 -15.25 5.58
C SER A 392 12.25 -15.89 4.88
N GLY A 393 11.23 -15.10 4.61
CA GLY A 393 10.11 -15.46 3.74
C GLY A 393 10.30 -14.88 2.35
N LYS A 394 9.84 -15.59 1.33
CA LYS A 394 9.84 -15.13 -0.05
C LYS A 394 8.44 -15.24 -0.64
N THR A 395 7.93 -14.14 -1.18
CA THR A 395 6.69 -14.11 -1.96
C THR A 395 7.03 -13.87 -3.42
N THR A 396 6.61 -14.77 -4.31
CA THR A 396 6.75 -14.63 -5.77
C THR A 396 5.36 -14.38 -6.36
N ASN A 397 5.20 -13.27 -7.09
CA ASN A 397 3.97 -12.90 -7.79
C ASN A 397 4.21 -12.92 -9.30
N ASP A 398 3.53 -13.81 -10.03
CA ASP A 398 3.50 -13.86 -11.48
C ASP A 398 2.18 -13.31 -12.00
N SER A 399 2.25 -12.34 -12.92
CA SER A 399 1.07 -11.73 -13.52
C SER A 399 1.15 -11.77 -15.04
N HIS A 400 0.06 -12.18 -15.66
CA HIS A 400 -0.11 -12.24 -17.11
C HIS A 400 -1.37 -11.49 -17.50
N ARG A 401 -1.30 -10.66 -18.55
CA ARG A 401 -2.48 -10.04 -19.14
C ARG A 401 -2.36 -10.03 -20.66
N ALA A 402 -3.32 -10.63 -21.32
CA ALA A 402 -3.49 -10.59 -22.76
C ALA A 402 -4.73 -9.79 -23.11
N PHE A 403 -4.63 -8.89 -24.07
CA PHE A 403 -5.72 -8.08 -24.59
C PHE A 403 -5.75 -8.13 -26.11
N ALA A 404 -6.95 -8.30 -26.67
CA ALA A 404 -7.22 -8.14 -28.09
C ALA A 404 -8.46 -7.26 -28.24
N GLY A 405 -8.38 -6.20 -29.04
CA GLY A 405 -9.48 -5.26 -29.18
C GLY A 405 -9.52 -4.59 -30.53
N ILE A 406 -10.68 -4.05 -30.84
CA ILE A 406 -10.94 -3.25 -32.02
C ILE A 406 -11.46 -1.88 -31.62
N GLU A 407 -10.91 -0.83 -32.20
CA GLU A 407 -11.42 0.54 -32.08
C GLU A 407 -11.63 1.16 -33.45
N GLY A 408 -12.73 1.90 -33.62
CA GLY A 408 -13.00 2.54 -34.89
C GLY A 408 -14.35 3.21 -34.95
N GLU A 409 -14.77 3.53 -36.18
CA GLU A 409 -16.04 4.21 -36.48
C GLU A 409 -16.84 3.46 -37.55
N ALA A 410 -18.11 3.16 -37.25
CA ALA A 410 -19.05 2.63 -38.24
C ALA A 410 -20.43 3.29 -38.07
N TYR A 411 -21.05 3.70 -39.21
CA TYR A 411 -22.38 4.33 -39.26
C TYR A 411 -22.51 5.53 -38.29
N GLY A 412 -21.43 6.30 -38.12
CA GLY A 412 -21.37 7.43 -37.20
C GLY A 412 -21.29 7.07 -35.70
N TRP A 413 -21.10 5.80 -35.39
CA TRP A 413 -20.79 5.33 -34.04
C TRP A 413 -19.31 5.11 -33.87
N ASP A 414 -18.72 5.71 -32.84
CA ASP A 414 -17.42 5.28 -32.30
C ASP A 414 -17.63 3.96 -31.58
N ILE A 415 -16.81 2.97 -31.93
CA ILE A 415 -16.87 1.60 -31.37
C ILE A 415 -15.55 1.28 -30.71
N ASN A 416 -15.61 0.75 -29.49
CA ASN A 416 -14.46 0.18 -28.76
C ASN A 416 -14.91 -1.15 -28.16
N ALA A 417 -14.31 -2.26 -28.59
CA ALA A 417 -14.62 -3.58 -28.07
C ALA A 417 -13.33 -4.35 -27.78
N GLY A 418 -13.34 -5.19 -26.75
CA GLY A 418 -12.16 -5.92 -26.38
C GLY A 418 -12.42 -7.20 -25.59
N LEU A 419 -11.47 -8.12 -25.72
CA LEU A 419 -11.35 -9.31 -24.91
C LEU A 419 -10.07 -9.22 -24.09
N THR A 420 -10.19 -9.36 -22.77
CA THR A 420 -9.06 -9.35 -21.84
C THR A 420 -9.03 -10.66 -21.09
N TYR A 421 -7.87 -11.31 -21.08
CA TYR A 421 -7.56 -12.37 -20.15
C TYR A 421 -6.48 -11.86 -19.19
N ALA A 422 -6.69 -12.01 -17.90
CA ALA A 422 -5.72 -11.61 -16.89
C ALA A 422 -5.60 -12.73 -15.83
N LYS A 423 -4.37 -13.07 -15.46
CA LYS A 423 -4.06 -14.08 -14.43
C LYS A 423 -2.99 -13.54 -13.50
N SER A 424 -3.18 -13.75 -12.22
CA SER A 424 -2.18 -13.50 -11.18
C SER A 424 -2.00 -14.76 -10.34
N GLU A 425 -0.75 -15.13 -10.10
CA GLU A 425 -0.37 -16.24 -9.20
C GLU A 425 0.59 -15.70 -8.14
N ALA A 426 0.36 -16.06 -6.89
CA ALA A 426 1.24 -15.72 -5.78
C ALA A 426 1.65 -16.98 -5.03
N THR A 427 2.92 -17.08 -4.69
CA THR A 427 3.48 -18.21 -3.94
C THR A 427 4.30 -17.67 -2.79
N ASP A 428 3.92 -18.03 -1.55
CA ASP A 428 4.71 -17.79 -0.35
C ASP A 428 5.59 -18.99 -0.05
N SER A 429 6.82 -18.77 0.36
CA SER A 429 7.79 -19.82 0.64
C SER A 429 8.59 -19.49 1.90
N PHE A 430 8.93 -20.52 2.67
CA PHE A 430 10.01 -20.45 3.64
C PHE A 430 11.33 -20.50 2.88
N ASN A 431 12.12 -19.45 2.96
CA ASN A 431 13.38 -19.29 2.23
C ASN A 431 14.60 -19.66 3.07
N ALA A 432 14.61 -19.27 4.35
CA ALA A 432 15.68 -19.59 5.31
C ALA A 432 15.22 -19.42 6.75
N GLY A 433 15.89 -20.10 7.70
CA GLY A 433 15.78 -19.87 9.14
C GLY A 433 14.48 -20.34 9.80
N TYR A 434 13.56 -20.94 9.08
CA TYR A 434 12.41 -21.65 9.62
C TYR A 434 12.81 -23.08 9.97
N LEU A 435 12.47 -23.55 11.16
CA LEU A 435 13.01 -24.79 11.69
C LEU A 435 11.91 -25.82 12.03
N ASN A 436 12.19 -27.09 11.78
CA ASN A 436 11.33 -28.20 12.15
C ASN A 436 11.30 -28.37 13.67
N GLN A 437 10.17 -27.98 14.29
CA GLN A 437 10.03 -28.02 15.75
C GLN A 437 10.22 -29.41 16.33
N SER A 438 9.78 -30.48 15.65
CA SER A 438 9.92 -31.85 16.12
C SER A 438 11.39 -32.29 16.15
N LYS A 439 12.20 -31.87 15.16
CA LYS A 439 13.65 -32.13 15.17
C LYS A 439 14.35 -31.36 16.29
N VAL A 440 13.97 -30.11 16.55
CA VAL A 440 14.50 -29.33 17.68
C VAL A 440 14.16 -30.01 19.00
N GLN A 441 12.93 -30.49 19.20
CA GLN A 441 12.53 -31.21 20.39
C GLN A 441 13.31 -32.54 20.55
N ALA A 442 13.49 -33.28 19.45
CA ALA A 442 14.29 -34.51 19.47
C ALA A 442 15.74 -34.26 19.92
N ALA A 443 16.36 -33.20 19.38
CA ALA A 443 17.73 -32.81 19.73
C ALA A 443 17.88 -32.30 21.17
N LEU A 444 16.84 -31.73 21.76
CA LEU A 444 16.77 -31.39 23.18
C LEU A 444 16.68 -32.68 24.06
N ASN A 445 15.90 -33.66 23.55
CA ASN A 445 15.70 -34.94 24.28
C ASN A 445 16.97 -35.81 24.32
N ASP A 446 17.70 -35.89 23.21
CA ASP A 446 18.92 -36.70 23.11
C ASP A 446 20.20 -35.97 23.60
N GLY A 447 20.06 -34.65 23.89
CA GLY A 447 21.16 -33.81 24.39
C GLY A 447 22.14 -33.36 23.31
N SER A 448 21.84 -33.51 22.02
CA SER A 448 22.68 -33.00 20.93
C SER A 448 22.56 -31.47 20.81
N LEU A 449 21.44 -30.89 21.22
CA LEU A 449 21.21 -29.43 21.26
C LEU A 449 21.35 -28.88 22.68
N ASN A 450 22.31 -27.96 22.85
CA ASN A 450 22.47 -27.19 24.07
C ASN A 450 21.65 -25.88 23.99
N PRO A 451 20.59 -25.71 24.81
CA PRO A 451 19.77 -24.47 24.75
C PRO A 451 20.40 -23.27 25.46
N PHE A 452 21.55 -23.46 26.18
CA PHE A 452 22.19 -22.43 26.99
C PHE A 452 23.58 -22.03 26.49
N GLY A 453 24.10 -22.69 25.47
CA GLY A 453 25.44 -22.46 24.98
C GLY A 453 25.72 -23.18 23.65
N PRO A 454 26.96 -23.20 23.17
CA PRO A 454 27.31 -23.89 21.96
C PRO A 454 26.97 -25.39 22.05
N SER A 455 26.42 -25.96 21.01
CA SER A 455 26.22 -27.40 20.82
C SER A 455 27.50 -28.06 20.30
N ALA A 456 27.65 -29.37 20.48
CA ALA A 456 28.79 -30.13 19.95
C ALA A 456 28.91 -30.01 18.43
N ASP A 457 27.81 -30.07 17.71
CA ASP A 457 27.73 -29.74 16.27
C ASP A 457 27.35 -28.27 16.12
N ALA A 458 28.26 -27.44 15.62
CA ALA A 458 28.00 -26.01 15.35
C ALA A 458 26.94 -25.77 14.26
N ASN A 459 26.71 -26.76 13.39
CA ASN A 459 25.73 -26.67 12.30
C ASN A 459 24.38 -27.31 12.64
N ILE A 460 24.16 -27.76 13.87
CA ILE A 460 22.96 -28.48 14.27
C ILE A 460 21.66 -27.72 13.92
N TRP A 461 21.64 -26.43 14.14
CA TRP A 461 20.47 -25.58 13.81
C TRP A 461 20.12 -25.62 12.31
N LYS A 462 21.15 -25.65 11.44
CA LYS A 462 20.94 -25.70 9.98
C LYS A 462 20.36 -27.04 9.54
N SER A 463 20.61 -28.13 10.26
CA SER A 463 20.06 -29.46 9.97
C SER A 463 18.55 -29.55 10.23
N PHE A 464 17.99 -28.60 10.98
CA PHE A 464 16.54 -28.52 11.26
C PHE A 464 15.79 -27.64 10.26
N GLU A 465 16.50 -26.96 9.36
CA GLU A 465 15.91 -25.98 8.45
C GLU A 465 14.82 -26.60 7.55
N VAL A 466 13.73 -25.85 7.38
CA VAL A 466 12.59 -26.17 6.53
C VAL A 466 12.47 -25.11 5.47
N ASN A 467 12.59 -25.50 4.22
CA ASN A 467 12.45 -24.61 3.06
C ASN A 467 11.36 -25.16 2.14
N GLY A 468 10.72 -24.29 1.38
CA GLY A 468 9.75 -24.67 0.36
C GLY A 468 8.47 -23.83 0.39
N ASP A 469 7.63 -24.09 -0.61
CA ASP A 469 6.38 -23.36 -0.79
C ASP A 469 5.38 -23.72 0.31
N THR A 470 4.81 -22.68 0.93
CA THR A 470 3.86 -22.81 2.04
C THR A 470 2.42 -22.57 1.61
N ASN A 471 2.21 -21.58 0.75
CA ASN A 471 0.90 -21.15 0.31
C ASN A 471 0.98 -20.70 -1.15
N LYS A 472 0.05 -21.13 -1.98
CA LYS A 472 -0.07 -20.72 -3.37
C LYS A 472 -1.51 -20.33 -3.66
N ALA A 473 -1.70 -19.15 -4.23
CA ALA A 473 -3.01 -18.69 -4.69
C ALA A 473 -2.95 -18.27 -6.16
N SER A 474 -4.06 -18.41 -6.87
CA SER A 474 -4.23 -17.92 -8.23
C SER A 474 -5.60 -17.30 -8.41
N LEU A 475 -5.64 -16.23 -9.19
CA LEU A 475 -6.85 -15.58 -9.65
C LEU A 475 -6.72 -15.36 -11.16
N ASP A 476 -7.67 -15.87 -11.92
CA ASP A 476 -7.81 -15.56 -13.33
C ASP A 476 -9.15 -14.90 -13.65
N SER A 477 -9.14 -14.05 -14.64
CA SER A 477 -10.34 -13.38 -15.15
C SER A 477 -10.34 -13.29 -16.67
N THR A 478 -11.49 -13.56 -17.27
CA THR A 478 -11.75 -13.36 -18.69
C THR A 478 -12.87 -12.35 -18.84
N SER A 479 -12.61 -11.24 -19.50
CA SER A 479 -13.57 -10.14 -19.67
C SER A 479 -13.79 -9.83 -21.15
N PHE A 480 -15.04 -9.72 -21.56
CA PHE A 480 -15.43 -9.11 -22.83
C PHE A 480 -16.13 -7.79 -22.55
N ASP A 481 -15.74 -6.71 -23.20
CA ASP A 481 -16.35 -5.39 -23.10
C ASP A 481 -16.63 -4.78 -24.47
N VAL A 482 -17.71 -4.02 -24.57
CA VAL A 482 -18.05 -3.21 -25.73
C VAL A 482 -18.63 -1.87 -25.30
N THR A 483 -18.18 -0.81 -25.96
CA THR A 483 -18.72 0.55 -25.79
C THR A 483 -18.92 1.17 -27.14
N VAL A 484 -20.09 1.75 -27.34
CA VAL A 484 -20.43 2.54 -28.53
C VAL A 484 -20.84 3.96 -28.14
N SER A 485 -20.39 4.96 -28.87
CA SER A 485 -20.76 6.35 -28.60
C SER A 485 -20.97 7.17 -29.87
N ARG A 486 -21.89 8.14 -29.83
CA ARG A 486 -22.11 9.10 -30.92
C ARG A 486 -22.89 10.32 -30.45
N PRO A 487 -22.84 11.45 -31.15
CA PRO A 487 -23.86 12.49 -31.01
C PRO A 487 -25.23 11.96 -31.51
N ILE A 488 -26.28 12.15 -30.70
CA ILE A 488 -27.63 11.67 -31.02
C ILE A 488 -28.60 12.79 -31.35
N TYR A 489 -28.32 14.02 -30.90
CA TYR A 489 -29.18 15.19 -31.13
C TYR A 489 -28.34 16.47 -31.05
N THR A 490 -28.73 17.50 -31.80
CA THR A 490 -28.07 18.81 -31.76
C THR A 490 -28.98 19.83 -31.09
N LEU A 491 -28.56 20.34 -29.92
CA LEU A 491 -29.17 21.47 -29.23
C LEU A 491 -28.58 22.80 -29.73
N PRO A 492 -29.22 23.94 -29.47
CA PRO A 492 -28.63 25.24 -29.80
C PRO A 492 -27.25 25.49 -29.20
N ALA A 493 -26.94 24.81 -28.08
CA ALA A 493 -25.67 24.92 -27.37
C ALA A 493 -24.59 23.90 -27.80
N GLY A 494 -24.94 22.91 -28.63
CA GLY A 494 -24.02 21.88 -29.12
C GLY A 494 -24.65 20.49 -29.26
N GLU A 495 -23.82 19.50 -29.53
CA GLU A 495 -24.27 18.11 -29.76
C GLU A 495 -24.49 17.37 -28.45
N VAL A 496 -25.63 16.69 -28.31
CA VAL A 496 -25.88 15.74 -27.19
C VAL A 496 -25.13 14.45 -27.49
N GLY A 497 -24.08 14.19 -26.72
CA GLY A 497 -23.31 12.95 -26.79
C GLY A 497 -24.02 11.82 -26.03
N PHE A 498 -24.01 10.63 -26.60
CA PHE A 498 -24.55 9.42 -25.99
C PHE A 498 -23.54 8.29 -26.08
N ALA A 499 -23.39 7.53 -24.97
CA ALA A 499 -22.66 6.27 -24.95
C ALA A 499 -23.50 5.16 -24.31
N LEU A 500 -23.31 3.96 -24.82
CA LEU A 500 -23.87 2.71 -24.30
C LEU A 500 -22.76 1.67 -24.27
N GLY A 501 -22.65 0.94 -23.18
CA GLY A 501 -21.68 -0.13 -23.06
C GLY A 501 -22.19 -1.31 -22.27
N GLY A 502 -21.51 -2.45 -22.44
CA GLY A 502 -21.76 -3.66 -21.68
C GLY A 502 -20.48 -4.47 -21.50
N SER A 503 -20.44 -5.27 -20.46
CA SER A 503 -19.34 -6.18 -20.21
C SER A 503 -19.82 -7.48 -19.56
N PHE A 504 -19.08 -8.55 -19.84
CA PHE A 504 -19.21 -9.83 -19.16
C PHE A 504 -17.82 -10.25 -18.68
N THR A 505 -17.71 -10.63 -17.41
CA THR A 505 -16.45 -11.06 -16.80
C THR A 505 -16.66 -12.35 -16.01
N LYS A 506 -15.82 -13.35 -16.27
CA LYS A 506 -15.73 -14.56 -15.47
C LYS A 506 -14.45 -14.53 -14.66
N GLN A 507 -14.55 -14.84 -13.36
CA GLN A 507 -13.41 -14.93 -12.42
C GLN A 507 -13.37 -16.29 -11.78
N ASN A 508 -12.15 -16.85 -11.61
CA ASN A 508 -11.90 -18.06 -10.84
C ASN A 508 -10.73 -17.82 -9.90
N TRP A 509 -10.88 -18.24 -8.67
CA TRP A 509 -9.87 -18.14 -7.63
C TRP A 509 -9.64 -19.48 -6.97
N ASP A 510 -8.36 -19.82 -6.73
CA ASP A 510 -8.00 -20.96 -5.90
C ASP A 510 -6.80 -20.64 -5.01
N GLN A 511 -6.79 -21.22 -3.80
CA GLN A 511 -5.70 -21.15 -2.84
C GLN A 511 -5.37 -22.54 -2.32
N LYS A 512 -4.08 -22.86 -2.22
CA LYS A 512 -3.56 -24.12 -1.74
C LYS A 512 -2.46 -23.91 -0.72
N ILE A 513 -2.64 -24.48 0.47
CA ILE A 513 -1.65 -24.49 1.54
C ILE A 513 -0.89 -25.84 1.49
N ASN A 514 0.42 -25.80 1.53
CA ASN A 514 1.26 -26.98 1.65
C ASN A 514 1.32 -27.43 3.11
N ALA A 515 0.33 -28.23 3.51
CA ALA A 515 0.17 -28.69 4.88
C ALA A 515 1.40 -29.48 5.40
N GLU A 516 2.13 -30.19 4.52
CA GLU A 516 3.32 -30.94 4.90
C GLU A 516 4.46 -30.03 5.36
N ILE A 517 4.71 -28.95 4.64
CA ILE A 517 5.73 -27.96 5.01
C ILE A 517 5.28 -27.17 6.24
N VAL A 518 4.05 -26.67 6.25
CA VAL A 518 3.52 -25.78 7.30
C VAL A 518 3.47 -26.49 8.66
N ARG A 519 3.08 -27.75 8.73
CA ARG A 519 3.04 -28.54 9.98
C ARG A 519 4.40 -28.72 10.65
N GLN A 520 5.49 -28.60 9.90
CA GLN A 520 6.84 -28.68 10.47
C GLN A 520 7.21 -27.42 11.27
N VAL A 521 6.52 -26.29 10.98
CA VAL A 521 6.75 -24.97 11.59
C VAL A 521 5.45 -24.43 12.20
N PRO A 522 4.96 -24.96 13.31
CA PRO A 522 3.63 -24.60 13.87
C PRO A 522 3.47 -23.12 14.22
N GLY A 523 4.57 -22.39 14.45
CA GLY A 523 4.58 -20.94 14.72
C GLY A 523 4.50 -20.05 13.47
N SER A 524 4.28 -20.61 12.28
CA SER A 524 4.27 -19.86 11.01
C SER A 524 3.04 -18.94 10.82
N GLY A 525 1.95 -19.17 11.57
CA GLY A 525 0.70 -18.41 11.41
C GLY A 525 -0.20 -18.92 10.28
N ILE A 526 0.17 -19.99 9.58
CA ILE A 526 -0.60 -20.59 8.49
C ILE A 526 -1.34 -21.84 9.03
N ASP A 527 -2.64 -21.98 8.73
CA ASP A 527 -3.43 -23.15 9.16
C ASP A 527 -3.30 -24.29 8.13
N PRO A 528 -2.70 -25.43 8.52
CA PRO A 528 -2.56 -26.57 7.61
C PRO A 528 -3.81 -27.45 7.48
N ASP A 529 -4.87 -27.22 8.27
CA ASP A 529 -6.00 -28.15 8.35
C ASP A 529 -7.08 -27.89 7.27
N LYS A 530 -7.00 -26.72 6.60
CA LYS A 530 -7.83 -26.38 5.44
C LYS A 530 -6.95 -26.05 4.22
N PRO A 531 -6.40 -27.06 3.57
CA PRO A 531 -5.33 -26.84 2.58
C PRO A 531 -5.81 -26.34 1.22
N VAL A 532 -7.12 -26.30 0.95
CA VAL A 532 -7.66 -25.84 -0.34
C VAL A 532 -8.91 -24.98 -0.12
N SER A 533 -8.93 -23.83 -0.77
CA SER A 533 -10.11 -22.95 -0.90
C SER A 533 -10.28 -22.53 -2.36
N LYS A 534 -11.52 -22.37 -2.80
CA LYS A 534 -11.87 -22.02 -4.18
C LYS A 534 -13.11 -21.14 -4.22
N GLY A 535 -13.20 -20.31 -5.23
CA GLY A 535 -14.39 -19.53 -5.54
C GLY A 535 -14.42 -19.14 -7.02
N ASP A 536 -15.58 -19.01 -7.58
CA ASP A 536 -15.80 -18.51 -8.93
C ASP A 536 -16.94 -17.50 -8.97
N ARG A 537 -16.97 -16.66 -9.99
CA ARG A 537 -17.93 -15.58 -10.14
C ARG A 537 -18.10 -15.19 -11.59
N ASP A 538 -19.35 -14.99 -11.98
CA ASP A 538 -19.73 -14.35 -13.24
C ASP A 538 -20.29 -12.95 -12.96
N ILE A 539 -19.90 -11.96 -13.77
CA ILE A 539 -20.31 -10.55 -13.63
C ILE A 539 -20.84 -10.09 -14.97
N SER A 540 -22.09 -9.66 -15.03
CA SER A 540 -22.71 -9.02 -16.20
C SER A 540 -22.98 -7.54 -15.89
N ALA A 541 -22.68 -6.65 -16.82
CA ALA A 541 -22.93 -5.24 -16.60
C ALA A 541 -23.38 -4.51 -17.86
N VAL A 542 -24.23 -3.49 -17.68
CA VAL A 542 -24.64 -2.55 -18.73
C VAL A 542 -24.58 -1.13 -18.18
N PHE A 543 -24.08 -0.19 -18.98
CA PHE A 543 -24.05 1.21 -18.60
C PHE A 543 -24.42 2.13 -19.76
N THR A 544 -24.89 3.33 -19.41
CA THR A 544 -25.22 4.39 -20.37
C THR A 544 -24.72 5.73 -19.86
N GLU A 545 -24.36 6.61 -20.78
CA GLU A 545 -23.90 7.97 -20.50
C GLU A 545 -24.51 8.97 -21.50
N LEU A 546 -24.93 10.13 -21.00
CA LEU A 546 -25.37 11.28 -21.77
C LEU A 546 -24.54 12.51 -21.40
N HIS A 547 -24.02 13.21 -22.37
CA HIS A 547 -23.43 14.54 -22.26
C HIS A 547 -24.32 15.55 -22.92
N ILE A 548 -24.84 16.50 -22.14
CA ILE A 548 -25.89 17.44 -22.60
C ILE A 548 -25.39 18.88 -22.47
N PRO A 549 -25.06 19.56 -23.57
CA PRO A 549 -24.79 21.01 -23.56
C PRO A 549 -26.10 21.76 -23.42
N ILE A 550 -26.43 22.15 -22.15
CA ILE A 550 -27.71 22.85 -21.81
C ILE A 550 -27.68 24.30 -22.33
N LEU A 551 -26.56 24.97 -22.09
CA LEU A 551 -26.22 26.29 -22.59
C LEU A 551 -24.80 26.28 -23.13
N ALA A 552 -24.39 27.30 -23.88
CA ALA A 552 -23.05 27.41 -24.44
C ALA A 552 -21.92 27.32 -23.31
N ASN A 553 -22.31 27.61 -22.07
CA ASN A 553 -21.42 27.60 -20.92
C ASN A 553 -21.90 26.70 -19.77
N LEU A 554 -22.91 25.86 -19.99
CA LEU A 554 -23.46 24.93 -18.99
C LEU A 554 -23.68 23.57 -19.63
N GLU A 555 -23.03 22.55 -19.07
CA GLU A 555 -23.09 21.16 -19.50
C GLU A 555 -23.54 20.27 -18.35
N ALA A 556 -24.30 19.23 -18.69
CA ALA A 556 -24.64 18.16 -17.75
C ALA A 556 -24.10 16.81 -18.27
N GLN A 557 -23.63 15.97 -17.36
CA GLN A 557 -23.30 14.58 -17.61
C GLN A 557 -24.21 13.71 -16.73
N LEU A 558 -24.89 12.77 -17.36
CA LEU A 558 -25.73 11.77 -16.69
C LEU A 558 -25.15 10.40 -17.03
N ALA A 559 -24.97 9.55 -16.02
CA ALA A 559 -24.56 8.16 -16.25
C ALA A 559 -25.33 7.24 -15.31
N ALA A 560 -25.54 6.02 -15.75
CA ALA A 560 -26.14 4.97 -14.93
C ALA A 560 -25.54 3.62 -15.32
N ARG A 561 -25.30 2.78 -14.34
CA ARG A 561 -24.78 1.43 -14.52
C ARG A 561 -25.54 0.44 -13.66
N TYR A 562 -25.82 -0.72 -14.22
CA TYR A 562 -26.35 -1.89 -13.54
C TYR A 562 -25.34 -3.03 -13.66
N ASP A 563 -24.99 -3.62 -12.55
CA ASP A 563 -24.09 -4.77 -12.44
C ASP A 563 -24.83 -5.93 -11.74
N ASP A 564 -24.72 -7.13 -12.29
CA ASP A 564 -25.26 -8.38 -11.75
C ASP A 564 -24.11 -9.38 -11.50
N TYR A 565 -24.00 -9.83 -10.26
CA TYR A 565 -22.98 -10.74 -9.76
C TYR A 565 -23.61 -12.07 -9.35
N SER A 566 -23.07 -13.19 -9.82
CA SER A 566 -23.63 -14.52 -9.57
C SER A 566 -23.64 -14.97 -8.09
N ASP A 567 -22.86 -14.31 -7.22
CA ASP A 567 -22.64 -14.72 -5.82
C ASP A 567 -23.32 -13.83 -4.77
N PHE A 568 -23.40 -12.50 -4.94
CA PHE A 568 -23.99 -11.62 -3.92
C PHE A 568 -25.18 -10.77 -4.40
N GLY A 569 -25.52 -10.81 -5.72
CA GLY A 569 -26.67 -10.11 -6.29
C GLY A 569 -26.28 -8.89 -7.13
N ASP A 570 -27.20 -7.92 -7.26
CA ASP A 570 -27.12 -6.82 -8.20
C ASP A 570 -26.93 -5.46 -7.52
N THR A 571 -26.44 -4.49 -8.32
CA THR A 571 -26.31 -3.10 -7.90
C THR A 571 -26.68 -2.12 -9.01
N PHE A 572 -27.25 -0.96 -8.66
CA PHE A 572 -27.55 0.11 -9.59
C PHE A 572 -26.92 1.43 -9.13
N ASN A 573 -26.10 2.02 -9.99
CA ASN A 573 -25.26 3.18 -9.65
C ASN A 573 -25.48 4.33 -10.63
N PRO A 574 -26.28 5.36 -10.29
CA PRO A 574 -26.42 6.59 -11.03
C PRO A 574 -25.33 7.61 -10.72
N LYS A 575 -25.07 8.49 -11.69
CA LYS A 575 -24.25 9.71 -11.56
C LYS A 575 -24.88 10.86 -12.29
N VAL A 576 -24.85 12.05 -11.67
CA VAL A 576 -25.20 13.34 -12.26
C VAL A 576 -24.05 14.29 -12.01
N ALA A 577 -23.56 14.97 -13.04
CA ALA A 577 -22.55 16.01 -12.88
C ALA A 577 -22.92 17.22 -13.75
N LEU A 578 -22.55 18.42 -13.25
CA LEU A 578 -22.77 19.70 -13.91
C LEU A 578 -21.43 20.43 -14.03
N ARG A 579 -21.21 21.08 -15.17
CA ARG A 579 -20.10 21.98 -15.44
C ARG A 579 -20.68 23.33 -15.93
N TRP A 580 -20.31 24.40 -15.23
CA TRP A 580 -20.74 25.76 -15.53
C TRP A 580 -19.56 26.72 -15.66
N GLU A 581 -19.45 27.39 -16.80
CA GLU A 581 -18.36 28.30 -17.12
C GLU A 581 -18.90 29.72 -17.34
N PRO A 582 -19.26 30.46 -16.25
CA PRO A 582 -19.83 31.79 -16.35
C PRO A 582 -18.90 32.79 -17.03
N LEU A 583 -17.59 32.59 -16.90
CA LEU A 583 -16.51 33.36 -17.50
C LEU A 583 -15.47 32.40 -18.09
N LYS A 584 -14.74 32.79 -19.14
CA LYS A 584 -13.67 31.99 -19.73
C LYS A 584 -12.56 31.62 -18.73
N GLN A 585 -12.43 32.43 -17.67
CA GLN A 585 -11.43 32.26 -16.60
C GLN A 585 -11.96 31.48 -15.41
N LEU A 586 -13.26 31.20 -15.33
CA LEU A 586 -13.90 30.66 -14.13
C LEU A 586 -14.89 29.56 -14.50
N MET A 587 -14.64 28.37 -13.97
CA MET A 587 -15.50 27.19 -14.13
C MET A 587 -15.88 26.65 -12.76
N PHE A 588 -17.13 26.31 -12.59
CA PHE A 588 -17.66 25.52 -11.48
C PHE A 588 -18.03 24.14 -11.95
N ARG A 589 -17.83 23.15 -11.07
CA ARG A 589 -18.24 21.76 -11.32
C ARG A 589 -18.83 21.17 -10.05
N THR A 590 -19.81 20.28 -10.22
CA THR A 590 -20.39 19.53 -9.11
C THR A 590 -20.86 18.17 -9.59
N SER A 591 -20.77 17.17 -8.72
CA SER A 591 -21.30 15.84 -9.01
C SER A 591 -21.99 15.22 -7.81
N TYR A 592 -22.93 14.33 -8.11
CA TYR A 592 -23.52 13.35 -7.20
C TYR A 592 -23.39 11.98 -7.84
N SER A 593 -22.91 11.00 -7.10
CA SER A 593 -22.81 9.62 -7.57
C SER A 593 -23.00 8.63 -6.43
N THR A 594 -23.53 7.46 -6.77
CA THR A 594 -23.43 6.28 -5.91
C THR A 594 -22.34 5.36 -6.42
N GLY A 595 -21.87 4.45 -5.57
CA GLY A 595 -20.88 3.47 -5.91
C GLY A 595 -20.94 2.29 -4.96
N PHE A 596 -20.18 1.24 -5.28
CA PHE A 596 -20.16 0.04 -4.46
C PHE A 596 -18.79 -0.66 -4.52
N ARG A 597 -18.54 -1.51 -3.50
CA ARG A 597 -17.50 -2.52 -3.50
C ARG A 597 -18.15 -3.89 -3.37
N ALA A 598 -17.84 -4.77 -4.31
CA ALA A 598 -18.24 -6.18 -4.22
C ALA A 598 -17.43 -6.87 -3.11
N PRO A 599 -18.02 -7.77 -2.30
CA PRO A 599 -17.23 -8.69 -1.49
C PRO A 599 -16.26 -9.42 -2.41
N SER A 600 -15.00 -9.53 -2.06
CA SER A 600 -14.02 -10.23 -2.89
C SER A 600 -14.23 -11.76 -2.82
N LEU A 601 -13.71 -12.51 -3.79
CA LEU A 601 -13.75 -13.97 -3.74
C LEU A 601 -13.03 -14.50 -2.49
N TYR A 602 -12.00 -13.82 -2.02
CA TYR A 602 -11.32 -14.12 -0.76
C TYR A 602 -12.22 -13.83 0.44
N ASP A 603 -12.92 -12.68 0.48
CA ASP A 603 -13.82 -12.32 1.58
C ASP A 603 -14.94 -13.38 1.77
N ILE A 604 -15.41 -13.95 0.68
CA ILE A 604 -16.48 -14.96 0.69
C ILE A 604 -15.92 -16.37 1.00
N ASN A 605 -14.83 -16.77 0.37
CA ASN A 605 -14.40 -18.16 0.30
C ASN A 605 -13.11 -18.46 1.08
N SER A 606 -12.45 -17.47 1.72
CA SER A 606 -11.22 -17.74 2.47
C SER A 606 -11.47 -18.76 3.58
N PRO A 607 -10.50 -19.65 3.85
CA PRO A 607 -10.68 -20.71 4.83
C PRO A 607 -10.88 -20.09 6.22
N GLN A 608 -11.83 -20.63 6.96
CA GLN A 608 -11.95 -20.29 8.37
C GLN A 608 -10.78 -20.93 9.13
N SER A 609 -10.03 -20.12 9.86
CA SER A 609 -8.88 -20.55 10.66
C SER A 609 -9.11 -20.25 12.14
N GLN A 610 -8.50 -21.05 13.00
CA GLN A 610 -8.51 -20.85 14.45
C GLN A 610 -7.20 -20.19 14.90
N THR A 611 -7.35 -19.14 15.70
CA THR A 611 -6.25 -18.50 16.42
C THR A 611 -6.70 -18.24 17.86
N PHE A 612 -5.99 -17.39 18.59
CA PHE A 612 -6.40 -16.98 19.93
C PHE A 612 -6.75 -15.49 19.95
N THR A 613 -7.55 -15.08 20.93
CA THR A 613 -7.82 -13.65 21.17
C THR A 613 -6.53 -12.90 21.44
N GLY A 614 -6.46 -11.64 21.01
CA GLY A 614 -5.28 -10.81 21.20
C GLY A 614 -4.94 -10.54 22.67
N SER A 615 -5.96 -10.49 23.52
CA SER A 615 -5.85 -10.30 24.96
C SER A 615 -6.48 -11.44 25.72
N LYS A 616 -6.23 -11.49 27.03
CA LYS A 616 -6.91 -12.41 27.96
C LYS A 616 -8.26 -11.81 28.37
N TYR A 617 -9.28 -12.65 28.39
CA TYR A 617 -10.65 -12.29 28.78
C TYR A 617 -11.21 -13.27 29.80
N ASN A 618 -12.32 -12.92 30.42
CA ASN A 618 -13.12 -13.81 31.26
C ASN A 618 -14.33 -14.30 30.46
N ASP A 619 -14.69 -15.58 30.60
CA ASP A 619 -15.95 -16.05 30.04
C ASP A 619 -17.11 -15.26 30.68
N PRO A 620 -17.93 -14.55 29.86
CA PRO A 620 -18.98 -13.68 30.39
C PRO A 620 -20.08 -14.44 31.14
N VAL A 621 -20.21 -15.75 30.93
CA VAL A 621 -21.22 -16.62 31.58
C VAL A 621 -20.62 -17.44 32.70
N LEU A 622 -19.47 -18.08 32.49
CA LEU A 622 -18.86 -19.01 33.43
C LEU A 622 -17.87 -18.35 34.42
N CYS A 623 -17.37 -17.14 34.08
CA CYS A 623 -16.47 -16.35 34.91
C CYS A 623 -16.81 -14.84 34.87
N PRO A 624 -18.07 -14.45 35.17
CA PRO A 624 -18.50 -13.06 35.13
C PRO A 624 -17.68 -12.19 36.09
N GLY A 625 -17.13 -11.05 35.60
CA GLY A 625 -16.34 -10.14 36.42
C GLY A 625 -15.04 -10.74 36.97
N GLY A 626 -14.56 -11.85 36.43
CA GLY A 626 -13.30 -12.51 36.86
C GLY A 626 -13.48 -13.51 37.99
N THR A 627 -14.74 -13.82 38.36
CA THR A 627 -15.04 -14.79 39.40
C THR A 627 -15.75 -16.00 38.78
N ALA A 628 -15.17 -17.18 38.91
CA ALA A 628 -15.75 -18.41 38.37
C ALA A 628 -17.06 -18.75 39.09
N THR A 629 -18.12 -19.09 38.30
CA THR A 629 -19.44 -19.47 38.85
C THR A 629 -19.41 -20.81 39.57
N ALA A 630 -18.41 -21.65 39.30
CA ALA A 630 -18.15 -22.89 40.01
C ALA A 630 -16.65 -23.24 39.90
N PRO A 631 -16.07 -24.04 40.88
CA PRO A 631 -14.64 -24.34 40.87
C PRO A 631 -14.10 -24.94 39.58
N GLN A 632 -14.87 -25.75 38.87
CA GLN A 632 -14.50 -26.35 37.58
C GLN A 632 -14.37 -25.33 36.44
N TYR A 633 -14.88 -24.11 36.58
CA TYR A 633 -14.78 -23.03 35.60
C TYR A 633 -13.68 -22.01 35.87
N GLN A 634 -12.83 -22.26 36.85
CA GLN A 634 -11.67 -21.37 37.13
C GLN A 634 -10.75 -21.22 35.93
N THR A 635 -10.72 -22.23 35.05
CA THR A 635 -9.93 -22.22 33.81
C THR A 635 -10.52 -21.31 32.72
N GLU A 636 -11.73 -20.80 32.92
CA GLU A 636 -12.41 -19.87 31.98
C GLU A 636 -12.21 -18.39 32.36
N CYS A 637 -11.36 -18.13 33.38
CA CYS A 637 -11.04 -16.81 33.89
C CYS A 637 -9.68 -16.33 33.40
N ASN A 638 -9.61 -15.09 32.89
CA ASN A 638 -8.37 -14.43 32.50
C ASN A 638 -7.49 -15.27 31.53
N ILE A 639 -8.11 -15.81 30.46
CA ILE A 639 -7.45 -16.64 29.45
C ILE A 639 -7.63 -16.05 28.06
N GLN A 640 -6.76 -16.47 27.13
CA GLN A 640 -6.99 -16.26 25.71
C GLN A 640 -7.92 -17.35 25.18
N PHE A 641 -9.07 -16.96 24.63
CA PHE A 641 -10.01 -17.88 24.01
C PHE A 641 -9.60 -18.18 22.57
N LYS A 642 -9.96 -19.36 22.09
CA LYS A 642 -9.87 -19.65 20.65
C LYS A 642 -10.78 -18.67 19.89
N ARG A 643 -10.28 -18.20 18.76
CA ARG A 643 -10.98 -17.29 17.85
C ARG A 643 -11.07 -17.94 16.47
N MET A 644 -12.27 -17.94 15.89
CA MET A 644 -12.50 -18.36 14.51
C MET A 644 -12.53 -17.12 13.62
N GLN A 645 -11.69 -17.05 12.61
CA GLN A 645 -11.63 -15.99 11.61
C GLN A 645 -11.68 -16.58 10.20
N GLY A 646 -12.03 -15.78 9.19
CA GLY A 646 -12.05 -16.20 7.79
C GLY A 646 -13.24 -15.62 7.02
N GLY A 647 -13.48 -16.14 5.83
CA GLY A 647 -14.52 -15.66 4.92
C GLY A 647 -15.96 -15.92 5.41
N ASN A 648 -16.89 -15.19 4.78
CA ASN A 648 -18.32 -15.33 5.03
C ASN A 648 -19.09 -15.26 3.70
N PRO A 649 -19.81 -16.33 3.31
CA PRO A 649 -20.59 -16.36 2.07
C PRO A 649 -21.84 -15.46 2.09
N ASP A 650 -22.29 -14.99 3.26
CA ASP A 650 -23.49 -14.16 3.42
C ASP A 650 -23.20 -12.65 3.28
N LEU A 651 -21.99 -12.27 2.88
CA LEU A 651 -21.59 -10.87 2.70
C LEU A 651 -22.36 -10.20 1.56
N LYS A 652 -22.73 -8.93 1.80
CA LYS A 652 -23.33 -8.03 0.82
C LYS A 652 -22.34 -6.96 0.40
N ALA A 653 -22.62 -6.30 -0.73
CA ALA A 653 -21.82 -5.18 -1.20
C ALA A 653 -21.74 -4.06 -0.15
N GLU A 654 -20.59 -3.38 -0.08
CA GLU A 654 -20.50 -2.06 0.52
C GLU A 654 -21.09 -1.04 -0.45
N GLU A 655 -21.80 -0.05 0.06
CA GLU A 655 -22.47 0.97 -0.73
C GLU A 655 -21.89 2.34 -0.41
N SER A 656 -21.79 3.21 -1.41
CA SER A 656 -21.30 4.56 -1.20
C SER A 656 -22.17 5.63 -1.82
N THR A 657 -22.12 6.82 -1.21
CA THR A 657 -22.70 8.04 -1.74
C THR A 657 -21.62 9.12 -1.74
N SER A 658 -21.41 9.78 -2.87
CA SER A 658 -20.40 10.81 -3.06
C SER A 658 -21.01 12.10 -3.59
N TYR A 659 -20.61 13.23 -3.01
CA TYR A 659 -20.88 14.59 -3.49
C TYR A 659 -19.56 15.31 -3.71
N THR A 660 -19.40 15.98 -4.85
CA THR A 660 -18.27 16.87 -5.09
C THR A 660 -18.73 18.25 -5.55
N ALA A 661 -17.95 19.28 -5.21
CA ALA A 661 -18.15 20.63 -5.68
C ALA A 661 -16.79 21.28 -5.89
N GLY A 662 -16.54 21.81 -7.06
CA GLY A 662 -15.22 22.31 -7.42
C GLY A 662 -15.26 23.62 -8.20
N LEU A 663 -14.12 24.28 -8.18
CA LEU A 663 -13.86 25.55 -8.85
C LEU A 663 -12.53 25.42 -9.60
N VAL A 664 -12.49 25.87 -10.85
CA VAL A 664 -11.27 26.07 -11.64
C VAL A 664 -11.19 27.54 -12.01
N PHE A 665 -10.05 28.17 -11.72
CA PHE A 665 -9.84 29.59 -11.96
C PHE A 665 -8.52 29.82 -12.70
N GLU A 666 -8.58 30.41 -13.90
CA GLU A 666 -7.45 30.77 -14.76
C GLU A 666 -7.41 32.28 -14.97
N PRO A 667 -6.93 33.07 -13.97
CA PRO A 667 -6.93 34.54 -14.05
C PRO A 667 -6.06 35.09 -15.17
N ILE A 668 -4.97 34.41 -15.49
CA ILE A 668 -4.08 34.69 -16.62
C ILE A 668 -3.67 33.38 -17.28
N LYS A 669 -3.28 33.44 -18.55
CA LYS A 669 -2.86 32.28 -19.34
C LYS A 669 -1.80 31.45 -18.62
N ASN A 670 -2.02 30.13 -18.52
CA ASN A 670 -1.16 29.15 -17.87
C ASN A 670 -1.04 29.28 -16.34
N LEU A 671 -1.83 30.09 -15.66
CA LEU A 671 -1.96 30.07 -14.21
C LEU A 671 -3.32 29.48 -13.85
N VAL A 672 -3.32 28.23 -13.42
CA VAL A 672 -4.55 27.51 -13.10
C VAL A 672 -4.58 27.18 -11.62
N PHE A 673 -5.64 27.60 -10.94
CA PHE A 673 -5.97 27.21 -9.57
C PHE A 673 -7.21 26.33 -9.59
N THR A 674 -7.18 25.19 -8.83
CA THR A 674 -8.35 24.35 -8.62
C THR A 674 -8.58 24.12 -7.13
N ALA A 675 -9.87 24.05 -6.76
CA ALA A 675 -10.29 23.67 -5.42
C ALA A 675 -11.53 22.77 -5.54
N ASP A 676 -11.44 21.53 -5.10
CA ASP A 676 -12.50 20.54 -5.19
C ASP A 676 -12.84 20.00 -3.80
N TYR A 677 -14.01 20.33 -3.30
CA TYR A 677 -14.57 19.75 -2.08
C TYR A 677 -15.16 18.38 -2.40
N TYR A 678 -14.93 17.41 -1.50
CA TYR A 678 -15.54 16.08 -1.56
C TYR A 678 -16.20 15.71 -0.24
N ASN A 679 -17.28 14.92 -0.33
CA ASN A 679 -17.97 14.29 0.80
C ASN A 679 -18.39 12.89 0.37
N ILE A 680 -17.80 11.88 0.99
CA ILE A 680 -18.04 10.47 0.67
C ILE A 680 -18.50 9.76 1.94
N LYS A 681 -19.58 9.00 1.82
CA LYS A 681 -20.06 8.08 2.84
C LYS A 681 -20.03 6.67 2.28
N VAL A 682 -19.48 5.72 3.03
CA VAL A 682 -19.52 4.28 2.74
C VAL A 682 -20.29 3.62 3.87
N ASP A 683 -21.26 2.79 3.54
CA ASP A 683 -22.08 2.00 4.45
C ASP A 683 -21.83 0.50 4.23
N ASN A 684 -22.23 -0.33 5.19
CA ASN A 684 -22.13 -1.80 5.15
C ASN A 684 -20.67 -2.28 4.98
N LEU A 685 -19.71 -1.60 5.62
CA LEU A 685 -18.27 -1.91 5.51
C LEU A 685 -18.01 -3.39 5.83
N ILE A 686 -17.29 -4.08 4.97
CA ILE A 686 -16.85 -5.47 5.19
C ILE A 686 -15.60 -5.43 6.07
N ASP A 687 -15.73 -5.87 7.31
CA ASP A 687 -14.64 -5.89 8.29
C ASP A 687 -14.94 -6.95 9.37
N THR A 688 -14.08 -7.13 10.34
CA THR A 688 -14.26 -8.01 11.48
C THR A 688 -14.57 -7.22 12.75
N ILE A 689 -15.43 -7.75 13.61
CA ILE A 689 -15.57 -7.19 14.97
C ILE A 689 -14.39 -7.70 15.80
N THR A 690 -13.67 -6.80 16.45
CA THR A 690 -12.55 -7.17 17.30
C THR A 690 -13.00 -7.88 18.55
N ASP A 691 -12.18 -8.81 19.05
CA ASP A 691 -12.48 -9.51 20.32
C ASP A 691 -12.69 -8.54 21.49
N SER A 692 -11.98 -7.40 21.54
CA SER A 692 -12.21 -6.38 22.57
C SER A 692 -13.64 -5.80 22.58
N ILE A 693 -14.23 -5.56 21.41
CA ILE A 693 -15.62 -5.08 21.27
C ILE A 693 -16.59 -6.19 21.68
N ILE A 694 -16.35 -7.44 21.24
CA ILE A 694 -17.20 -8.59 21.56
C ILE A 694 -17.27 -8.81 23.08
N PHE A 695 -16.11 -8.80 23.75
CA PHE A 695 -16.03 -9.00 25.20
C PHE A 695 -16.46 -7.77 26.02
N ALA A 696 -16.51 -6.57 25.44
CA ALA A 696 -17.03 -5.37 26.10
C ALA A 696 -18.56 -5.40 26.25
N ASP A 697 -19.29 -6.00 25.29
CA ASP A 697 -20.74 -6.19 25.37
C ASP A 697 -21.15 -7.62 25.00
N PRO A 698 -20.93 -8.60 25.90
CA PRO A 698 -21.20 -9.99 25.62
C PRO A 698 -22.68 -10.31 25.39
N SER A 699 -23.58 -9.48 25.90
CA SER A 699 -25.03 -9.66 25.72
C SER A 699 -25.44 -9.38 24.29
N LYS A 700 -24.93 -8.29 23.73
CA LYS A 700 -25.16 -7.89 22.34
C LYS A 700 -24.59 -8.91 21.35
N TYR A 701 -23.39 -9.40 21.65
CA TYR A 701 -22.64 -10.31 20.78
C TYR A 701 -22.73 -11.77 21.20
N SER A 702 -23.78 -12.15 21.94
CA SER A 702 -23.96 -13.50 22.48
C SER A 702 -23.88 -14.60 21.41
N SER A 703 -24.36 -14.34 20.19
CA SER A 703 -24.29 -15.26 19.05
C SER A 703 -22.87 -15.55 18.54
N LEU A 704 -21.91 -14.68 18.85
CA LEU A 704 -20.51 -14.88 18.44
C LEU A 704 -19.73 -15.77 19.41
N PHE A 705 -20.27 -16.05 20.60
CA PHE A 705 -19.69 -17.01 21.54
C PHE A 705 -20.22 -18.40 21.26
N VAL A 706 -19.51 -19.16 20.42
CA VAL A 706 -19.89 -20.55 20.12
C VAL A 706 -19.43 -21.43 21.29
N ARG A 707 -20.42 -22.11 21.93
CA ARG A 707 -20.20 -22.91 23.13
C ARG A 707 -20.30 -24.42 22.83
N ASP A 708 -19.58 -25.19 23.62
CA ASP A 708 -19.71 -26.65 23.63
C ASP A 708 -20.88 -27.13 24.48
N ALA A 709 -21.05 -28.45 24.58
CA ALA A 709 -22.12 -29.06 25.35
C ALA A 709 -22.04 -28.77 26.87
N ASP A 710 -20.84 -28.48 27.38
CA ASP A 710 -20.61 -28.13 28.79
C ASP A 710 -20.77 -26.65 29.07
N GLY A 711 -21.19 -25.89 28.08
CA GLY A 711 -21.39 -24.42 28.14
C GLY A 711 -20.12 -23.59 28.08
N ARG A 712 -18.91 -24.20 27.88
CA ARG A 712 -17.64 -23.49 27.72
C ARG A 712 -17.53 -22.88 26.34
N ILE A 713 -16.81 -21.76 26.22
CA ILE A 713 -16.53 -21.16 24.92
C ILE A 713 -15.62 -22.09 24.12
N LYS A 714 -16.16 -22.68 23.06
CA LYS A 714 -15.40 -23.47 22.09
C LYS A 714 -14.51 -22.57 21.23
N TYR A 715 -15.07 -21.44 20.76
CA TYR A 715 -14.40 -20.34 20.11
C TYR A 715 -15.29 -19.09 20.06
N VAL A 716 -14.67 -17.93 19.85
CA VAL A 716 -15.34 -16.67 19.53
C VAL A 716 -15.27 -16.46 18.03
N SER A 717 -16.42 -16.25 17.38
CA SER A 717 -16.46 -16.01 15.94
C SER A 717 -16.12 -14.56 15.64
N THR A 718 -15.09 -14.35 14.81
CA THR A 718 -14.67 -13.04 14.26
C THR A 718 -14.54 -13.11 12.75
N THR A 719 -15.45 -13.86 12.09
CA THR A 719 -15.52 -13.90 10.62
C THR A 719 -15.92 -12.53 10.07
N LEU A 720 -15.62 -12.28 8.79
CA LEU A 720 -16.02 -11.06 8.11
C LEU A 720 -17.55 -10.87 8.15
N ILE A 721 -17.99 -9.64 8.38
CA ILE A 721 -19.41 -9.24 8.35
C ILE A 721 -19.57 -7.85 7.75
N ASN A 722 -20.78 -7.52 7.28
CA ASN A 722 -21.12 -6.15 6.94
C ASN A 722 -21.43 -5.36 8.23
N MET A 723 -20.55 -4.44 8.57
CA MET A 723 -20.67 -3.64 9.79
C MET A 723 -20.75 -2.13 9.46
N GLY A 724 -20.60 -1.24 10.37
CA GLY A 724 -20.61 0.21 10.31
C GLY A 724 -20.34 0.90 8.97
N GLY A 725 -19.48 1.90 8.99
CA GLY A 725 -19.19 2.66 7.77
C GLY A 725 -18.08 3.70 7.95
N ILE A 726 -17.80 4.42 6.86
CA ILE A 726 -16.83 5.51 6.81
C ILE A 726 -17.51 6.79 6.29
N LYS A 727 -17.17 7.94 6.86
CA LYS A 727 -17.50 9.28 6.35
C LYS A 727 -16.23 10.09 6.20
N THR A 728 -15.91 10.51 4.98
CA THR A 728 -14.76 11.39 4.74
C THR A 728 -15.18 12.64 3.98
N GLN A 729 -14.61 13.78 4.39
CA GLN A 729 -14.81 15.08 3.77
C GLN A 729 -13.47 15.79 3.69
N GLY A 730 -13.24 16.52 2.62
CA GLY A 730 -12.02 17.28 2.45
C GLY A 730 -12.03 18.18 1.24
N VAL A 731 -10.89 18.82 0.99
CA VAL A 731 -10.67 19.69 -0.16
C VAL A 731 -9.35 19.31 -0.82
N ASP A 732 -9.41 19.03 -2.12
CA ASP A 732 -8.26 18.88 -2.98
C ASP A 732 -7.94 20.25 -3.61
N LEU A 733 -6.71 20.71 -3.47
CA LEU A 733 -6.23 22.01 -3.95
C LEU A 733 -5.09 21.81 -4.94
N SER A 734 -5.12 22.54 -6.07
CA SER A 734 -3.92 22.61 -6.92
C SER A 734 -3.71 24.02 -7.47
N LEU A 735 -2.45 24.36 -7.65
CA LEU A 735 -2.03 25.57 -8.36
C LEU A 735 -0.90 25.18 -9.32
N ASN A 736 -1.07 25.55 -10.59
CA ASN A 736 -0.07 25.33 -11.62
C ASN A 736 0.17 26.62 -12.38
N TYR A 737 1.44 26.99 -12.53
CA TYR A 737 1.83 28.16 -13.33
C TYR A 737 3.01 27.82 -14.22
N LEU A 738 2.90 28.15 -15.48
CA LEU A 738 3.96 27.98 -16.46
C LEU A 738 4.29 29.35 -17.08
N THR A 739 5.49 29.87 -16.77
CA THR A 739 5.93 31.18 -17.26
C THR A 739 6.08 31.22 -18.78
N PRO A 740 5.97 32.36 -19.43
CA PRO A 740 6.47 32.55 -20.79
C PRO A 740 7.96 32.16 -20.87
N VAL A 741 8.41 31.81 -22.08
CA VAL A 741 9.84 31.55 -22.33
C VAL A 741 10.61 32.88 -22.23
N THR A 742 11.68 32.90 -21.45
CA THR A 742 12.54 34.07 -21.25
C THR A 742 13.96 33.76 -21.67
N LYS A 743 14.85 34.75 -21.65
CA LYS A 743 16.30 34.58 -21.91
C LYS A 743 16.99 33.67 -20.89
N THR A 744 16.39 33.48 -19.71
CA THR A 744 16.88 32.57 -18.65
C THR A 744 16.16 31.24 -18.63
N GLY A 745 15.33 30.96 -19.64
CA GLY A 745 14.56 29.73 -19.74
C GLY A 745 13.10 29.92 -19.34
N ARG A 746 12.45 28.80 -19.12
CA ARG A 746 11.04 28.70 -18.73
C ARG A 746 10.92 28.06 -17.34
N PHE A 747 10.11 28.66 -16.47
CA PHE A 747 9.82 28.14 -15.15
C PHE A 747 8.39 27.57 -15.09
N GLY A 748 8.25 26.47 -14.37
CA GLY A 748 6.96 25.89 -13.97
C GLY A 748 6.89 25.83 -12.45
N PHE A 749 5.74 26.16 -11.89
CA PHE A 749 5.46 26.07 -10.46
C PHE A 749 4.21 25.21 -10.30
N GLY A 750 4.29 24.23 -9.41
CA GLY A 750 3.17 23.33 -9.13
C GLY A 750 3.02 23.11 -7.64
N ILE A 751 1.79 23.02 -7.17
CA ILE A 751 1.44 22.47 -5.86
C ILE A 751 0.14 21.68 -6.01
N ASP A 752 0.13 20.47 -5.47
CA ASP A 752 -1.05 19.62 -5.34
C ASP A 752 -1.18 19.21 -3.88
N GLY A 753 -2.30 19.51 -3.23
CA GLY A 753 -2.51 19.27 -1.81
C GLY A 753 -3.91 18.78 -1.51
N THR A 754 -4.03 17.93 -0.49
CA THR A 754 -5.31 17.41 0.03
C THR A 754 -5.44 17.78 1.50
N TYR A 755 -6.55 18.46 1.87
CA TYR A 755 -6.92 18.74 3.24
C TYR A 755 -8.12 17.90 3.67
N VAL A 756 -7.92 17.01 4.62
CA VAL A 756 -8.96 16.16 5.20
C VAL A 756 -9.63 16.93 6.34
N ILE A 757 -10.86 17.37 6.12
CA ILE A 757 -11.68 18.06 7.11
C ILE A 757 -12.17 17.06 8.15
N LYS A 758 -12.69 15.91 7.67
CA LYS A 758 -13.34 14.90 8.47
C LYS A 758 -12.99 13.50 7.93
N TYR A 759 -12.70 12.59 8.84
CA TYR A 759 -12.61 11.16 8.58
C TYR A 759 -13.16 10.45 9.80
N ASP A 760 -14.37 9.94 9.73
CA ASP A 760 -15.03 9.22 10.83
C ASP A 760 -15.26 7.78 10.42
N LYS A 761 -15.01 6.87 11.34
CA LYS A 761 -15.33 5.45 11.21
C LYS A 761 -16.39 5.05 12.24
N GLN A 762 -17.33 4.27 11.81
CA GLN A 762 -18.31 3.58 12.64
C GLN A 762 -17.96 2.10 12.62
N GLU A 763 -17.58 1.54 13.76
CA GLU A 763 -17.06 0.18 13.84
C GLU A 763 -18.16 -0.89 13.83
N GLU A 764 -19.39 -0.49 14.09
CA GLU A 764 -20.57 -1.37 14.06
C GLU A 764 -21.80 -0.61 13.59
N LYS A 765 -22.75 -1.31 13.00
CA LYS A 765 -23.99 -0.71 12.49
C LYS A 765 -24.79 -0.07 13.62
N GLY A 766 -25.05 1.25 13.52
CA GLY A 766 -25.74 2.02 14.54
C GLY A 766 -24.89 2.46 15.73
N GLY A 767 -23.59 2.12 15.77
CA GLY A 767 -22.64 2.56 16.78
C GLY A 767 -22.21 4.02 16.62
N GLU A 768 -21.33 4.48 17.49
CA GLU A 768 -20.80 5.84 17.48
C GLU A 768 -19.86 6.09 16.30
N TRP A 769 -19.90 7.29 15.73
CA TRP A 769 -18.96 7.75 14.72
C TRP A 769 -17.71 8.33 15.38
N ILE A 770 -16.59 7.67 15.27
CA ILE A 770 -15.32 8.05 15.90
C ILE A 770 -14.44 8.77 14.87
N SER A 771 -13.99 9.99 15.22
CA SER A 771 -13.13 10.77 14.34
C SER A 771 -11.70 10.23 14.32
N ARG A 772 -11.17 9.97 13.13
CA ARG A 772 -9.80 9.46 12.87
C ARG A 772 -8.93 10.45 12.11
N ALA A 773 -9.47 11.60 11.69
CA ALA A 773 -8.70 12.60 10.96
C ALA A 773 -7.54 13.17 11.78
N GLY A 774 -6.32 13.07 11.27
CA GLY A 774 -5.09 13.47 11.97
C GLY A 774 -4.69 12.51 13.08
N SER A 775 -5.01 11.21 12.96
CA SER A 775 -4.60 10.16 13.90
C SER A 775 -4.18 8.88 13.17
N TYR A 776 -3.40 8.05 13.86
CA TYR A 776 -3.15 6.66 13.50
C TYR A 776 -4.35 5.78 13.89
N TYR A 777 -4.72 4.87 13.02
CA TYR A 777 -5.72 3.87 13.29
C TYR A 777 -5.61 2.70 12.32
N ASN A 778 -5.58 1.47 12.84
CA ASN A 778 -5.57 0.22 12.06
C ASN A 778 -4.49 0.22 10.96
N GLN A 779 -3.24 0.42 11.35
CA GLN A 779 -2.04 0.43 10.49
C GLN A 779 -2.03 1.53 9.41
N GLN A 780 -2.83 2.57 9.57
CA GLN A 780 -2.94 3.67 8.63
C GLN A 780 -2.98 5.04 9.32
N VAL A 781 -2.36 6.03 8.69
CA VAL A 781 -2.41 7.44 9.09
C VAL A 781 -3.37 8.20 8.19
N TYR A 782 -4.31 8.91 8.80
CA TYR A 782 -5.24 9.80 8.11
C TYR A 782 -4.74 11.25 8.26
N SER A 783 -3.70 11.61 7.49
CA SER A 783 -3.11 12.95 7.56
C SER A 783 -4.12 14.06 7.23
N ARG A 784 -4.18 15.12 8.06
CA ARG A 784 -5.05 16.28 7.79
C ARG A 784 -4.61 17.09 6.60
N TRP A 785 -3.31 17.17 6.33
CA TRP A 785 -2.77 17.92 5.21
C TRP A 785 -1.57 17.20 4.62
N LYS A 786 -1.61 16.97 3.33
CA LYS A 786 -0.52 16.42 2.54
C LYS A 786 -0.40 17.24 1.26
N HIS A 787 0.83 17.61 0.87
CA HIS A 787 1.03 18.26 -0.43
C HIS A 787 2.36 17.88 -1.06
N VAL A 788 2.40 18.03 -2.38
CA VAL A 788 3.61 18.00 -3.18
C VAL A 788 3.72 19.33 -3.92
N ALA A 789 4.82 20.03 -3.71
CA ALA A 789 5.12 21.28 -4.41
C ALA A 789 6.38 21.12 -5.25
N ASN A 790 6.42 21.70 -6.43
CA ASN A 790 7.58 21.62 -7.31
C ASN A 790 7.87 22.94 -8.03
N VAL A 791 9.14 23.14 -8.35
CA VAL A 791 9.64 24.20 -9.23
C VAL A 791 10.43 23.50 -10.33
N ASN A 792 9.97 23.69 -11.56
CA ASN A 792 10.62 23.15 -12.76
C ASN A 792 11.31 24.30 -13.50
N TRP A 793 12.51 24.07 -13.98
CA TRP A 793 13.23 24.99 -14.85
C TRP A 793 13.69 24.27 -16.10
N SER A 794 13.50 24.88 -17.26
CA SER A 794 14.00 24.37 -18.54
C SER A 794 14.67 25.48 -19.35
N TYR A 795 15.87 25.21 -19.81
CA TYR A 795 16.65 26.10 -20.64
C TYR A 795 17.58 25.32 -21.56
N ASP A 796 17.38 25.48 -22.87
CA ASP A 796 18.10 24.74 -23.90
C ASP A 796 18.04 23.22 -23.63
N ASN A 797 19.16 22.55 -23.47
CA ASN A 797 19.26 21.12 -23.18
C ASN A 797 19.16 20.74 -21.70
N TRP A 798 18.95 21.71 -20.82
CA TRP A 798 18.85 21.48 -19.38
C TRP A 798 17.40 21.51 -18.90
N LYS A 799 17.08 20.58 -18.04
CA LYS A 799 15.85 20.58 -17.23
C LYS A 799 16.23 20.33 -15.78
N MET A 800 15.69 21.11 -14.88
CA MET A 800 15.87 20.93 -13.43
C MET A 800 14.51 20.93 -12.74
N ILE A 801 14.42 20.15 -11.68
CA ILE A 801 13.25 20.11 -10.81
C ILE A 801 13.70 20.14 -9.35
N PHE A 802 13.06 20.98 -8.57
CA PHE A 802 13.14 20.99 -7.12
C PHE A 802 11.74 20.67 -6.58
N GLU A 803 11.66 19.73 -5.68
CA GLU A 803 10.39 19.22 -5.14
C GLU A 803 10.41 19.22 -3.62
N GLN A 804 9.27 19.56 -3.03
CA GLN A 804 8.95 19.39 -1.62
C GLN A 804 7.76 18.44 -1.48
N GLN A 805 7.90 17.45 -0.63
CA GLN A 805 6.80 16.60 -0.17
C GLN A 805 6.56 16.88 1.31
N PHE A 806 5.32 17.17 1.69
CA PHE A 806 4.95 17.47 3.06
C PHE A 806 3.76 16.62 3.51
N SER A 807 3.86 16.08 4.71
CA SER A 807 2.77 15.41 5.42
C SER A 807 2.67 15.98 6.84
N ARG A 808 1.47 16.43 7.21
CA ARG A 808 1.19 16.93 8.55
C ARG A 808 1.26 15.80 9.57
N GLY A 809 1.90 16.06 10.71
CA GLY A 809 1.95 15.17 11.86
C GLY A 809 0.57 14.83 12.43
N TYR A 810 0.49 13.75 13.19
CA TYR A 810 -0.77 13.17 13.63
C TYR A 810 -0.72 12.74 15.10
N LYS A 811 -1.88 12.44 15.70
CA LYS A 811 -1.99 11.78 17.00
C LYS A 811 -1.53 10.33 16.84
N ASP A 812 -0.51 9.95 17.60
CA ASP A 812 0.13 8.63 17.51
C ASP A 812 -0.82 7.49 17.94
N SER A 813 -0.40 6.29 17.60
CA SER A 813 -1.04 5.09 18.12
C SER A 813 -0.89 5.06 19.66
N ASN A 814 -1.88 4.64 20.37
CA ASN A 814 -1.73 4.34 21.80
C ASN A 814 -1.59 2.82 22.00
N SER A 815 -0.78 2.17 21.15
CA SER A 815 -0.59 0.70 21.18
C SER A 815 -0.07 0.19 22.53
N ILE A 816 0.57 1.06 23.33
CA ILE A 816 1.12 0.74 24.65
C ILE A 816 0.04 0.70 25.73
N GLY A 817 -1.08 1.42 25.52
CA GLY A 817 -2.21 1.48 26.47
C GLY A 817 -1.94 2.26 27.77
N GLU A 818 -0.83 3.02 27.86
CA GLU A 818 -0.53 3.86 29.00
C GLU A 818 -1.03 5.29 28.80
N ALA A 819 -1.76 5.83 29.78
CA ALA A 819 -2.38 7.16 29.72
C ALA A 819 -1.37 8.31 29.44
N LYS A 820 -0.09 8.16 29.83
CA LYS A 820 0.94 9.19 29.56
C LYS A 820 1.23 9.37 28.06
N TYR A 821 0.92 8.37 27.21
CA TYR A 821 1.10 8.42 25.77
C TYR A 821 -0.18 8.75 24.99
N ASP A 822 -1.33 8.94 25.65
CA ASP A 822 -2.62 9.25 25.02
C ASP A 822 -2.57 10.49 24.12
N ASN A 823 -1.67 11.42 24.39
CA ASN A 823 -1.50 12.67 23.64
C ASN A 823 -0.15 12.73 22.88
N HIS A 824 0.57 11.61 22.77
CA HIS A 824 1.78 11.59 21.95
C HIS A 824 1.45 11.92 20.50
N ARG A 825 2.29 12.73 19.87
CA ARG A 825 2.11 13.19 18.49
C ARG A 825 3.37 12.94 17.69
N VAL A 826 3.19 12.34 16.54
CA VAL A 826 4.22 12.25 15.50
C VAL A 826 4.34 13.62 14.84
N SER A 827 5.56 14.10 14.64
CA SER A 827 5.81 15.41 14.05
C SER A 827 5.54 15.44 12.54
N ASP A 828 5.44 16.67 11.99
CA ASP A 828 5.35 16.89 10.55
C ASP A 828 6.57 16.25 9.83
N TYR A 829 6.35 15.70 8.64
CA TYR A 829 7.39 15.09 7.84
C TYR A 829 7.54 15.80 6.50
N THR A 830 8.75 16.28 6.21
CA THR A 830 9.04 17.06 5.00
C THR A 830 10.28 16.52 4.29
N LEU A 831 10.14 16.18 3.04
CA LEU A 831 11.24 15.77 2.17
C LEU A 831 11.46 16.82 1.08
N TYR A 832 12.74 17.03 0.74
CA TYR A 832 13.15 17.89 -0.37
C TYR A 832 14.01 17.07 -1.33
N ASN A 833 13.69 17.17 -2.63
CA ASN A 833 14.35 16.45 -3.69
C ASN A 833 14.83 17.41 -4.78
N ILE A 834 15.93 17.10 -5.43
CA ILE A 834 16.42 17.85 -6.59
C ILE A 834 16.85 16.89 -7.69
N ALA A 835 16.56 17.25 -8.92
CA ALA A 835 17.00 16.52 -10.10
C ALA A 835 17.43 17.47 -11.22
N GLY A 836 18.38 17.02 -12.03
CA GLY A 836 18.83 17.69 -13.24
C GLY A 836 18.97 16.70 -14.40
N THR A 837 18.42 17.05 -15.56
CA THR A 837 18.52 16.28 -16.80
C THR A 837 19.25 17.12 -17.84
N TYR A 838 20.24 16.52 -18.51
CA TYR A 838 20.94 17.07 -19.64
C TYR A 838 20.73 16.22 -20.89
N SER A 839 20.23 16.85 -21.96
CA SER A 839 19.93 16.22 -23.26
C SER A 839 20.72 16.80 -24.43
N GLY A 840 21.86 17.47 -24.15
CA GLY A 840 22.72 18.08 -25.20
C GLY A 840 23.65 17.12 -25.89
N PHE A 841 23.80 15.90 -25.45
CA PHE A 841 24.57 14.87 -26.16
C PHE A 841 23.72 14.25 -27.27
N LYS A 842 24.38 13.91 -28.38
CA LYS A 842 23.72 13.19 -29.47
C LYS A 842 23.24 11.83 -28.95
N ASN A 843 21.94 11.59 -29.02
CA ASN A 843 21.29 10.32 -28.66
C ASN A 843 21.40 9.94 -27.17
N LEU A 844 22.00 10.72 -26.29
CA LEU A 844 22.16 10.38 -24.87
C LEU A 844 21.55 11.44 -23.99
N GLU A 845 20.68 11.01 -23.11
CA GLU A 845 20.09 11.81 -22.03
C GLU A 845 20.63 11.32 -20.69
N LEU A 846 21.15 12.25 -19.89
CA LEU A 846 21.67 11.97 -18.54
C LEU A 846 20.82 12.69 -17.51
N THR A 847 20.38 11.95 -16.50
CA THR A 847 19.66 12.48 -15.35
C THR A 847 20.42 12.14 -14.07
N GLY A 848 20.55 13.10 -13.16
CA GLY A 848 21.10 12.88 -11.83
C GLY A 848 20.32 13.68 -10.78
N GLY A 849 20.29 13.19 -9.55
CA GLY A 849 19.57 13.89 -8.49
C GLY A 849 19.85 13.36 -7.09
N ILE A 850 19.27 14.05 -6.13
CA ILE A 850 19.37 13.75 -4.70
C ILE A 850 17.94 13.71 -4.15
N LYS A 851 17.54 12.57 -3.62
CA LYS A 851 16.32 12.38 -2.82
C LYS A 851 16.64 12.70 -1.36
N ASN A 852 15.69 13.35 -0.65
CA ASN A 852 15.86 13.74 0.75
C ASN A 852 17.18 14.49 1.02
N ILE A 853 17.35 15.66 0.38
CA ILE A 853 18.59 16.46 0.39
C ILE A 853 19.10 16.74 1.82
N PHE A 854 18.18 16.94 2.77
CA PHE A 854 18.51 17.28 4.15
C PHE A 854 18.66 16.08 5.09
N ASP A 855 18.62 14.85 4.55
CA ASP A 855 18.72 13.60 5.30
C ASP A 855 17.75 13.56 6.48
N GLN A 856 16.49 13.95 6.23
CA GLN A 856 15.44 13.94 7.22
C GLN A 856 15.12 12.50 7.63
N ASP A 857 15.37 12.17 8.89
CA ASP A 857 14.98 10.89 9.48
C ASP A 857 13.44 10.80 9.62
N PRO A 858 12.85 9.59 9.58
CA PRO A 858 11.47 9.37 9.97
C PRO A 858 11.16 9.92 11.36
N PRO A 859 10.01 10.58 11.57
CA PRO A 859 9.61 11.00 12.92
C PRO A 859 9.35 9.81 13.83
N ALA A 860 9.68 9.97 15.13
CA ALA A 860 9.46 8.95 16.12
C ALA A 860 7.95 8.67 16.34
N SER A 861 7.59 7.38 16.44
CA SER A 861 6.23 6.88 16.69
C SER A 861 6.28 5.68 17.64
N ASN A 862 5.23 5.52 18.46
CA ASN A 862 5.05 4.39 19.36
C ASN A 862 4.19 3.25 18.74
N VAL A 863 4.04 3.23 17.44
CA VAL A 863 3.35 2.16 16.70
C VAL A 863 4.04 0.81 16.95
N THR A 864 3.24 -0.23 17.25
CA THR A 864 3.68 -1.61 17.45
C THR A 864 2.96 -2.63 16.58
N ASP A 865 2.05 -2.19 15.72
CA ASP A 865 1.23 -3.07 14.88
C ASP A 865 2.02 -3.72 13.73
N ASN A 866 3.19 -3.17 13.42
CA ASN A 866 4.13 -3.67 12.42
C ASN A 866 5.43 -4.16 13.11
N PHE A 867 6.26 -4.88 12.37
CA PHE A 867 7.59 -5.26 12.86
C PHE A 867 8.61 -4.10 12.87
N GLN A 868 8.25 -2.93 12.33
CA GLN A 868 9.11 -1.73 12.32
C GLN A 868 8.78 -0.85 13.52
N TYR A 869 9.60 -0.91 14.56
CA TYR A 869 9.42 -0.07 15.75
C TYR A 869 10.22 1.22 15.69
N GLY A 870 9.70 2.24 16.39
CA GLY A 870 10.32 3.54 16.56
C GLY A 870 9.87 4.58 15.53
N TYR A 871 9.27 4.17 14.42
CA TYR A 871 8.65 5.02 13.41
C TYR A 871 7.48 4.31 12.76
N ASP A 872 6.64 5.07 12.07
CA ASP A 872 5.51 4.53 11.32
C ASP A 872 5.88 4.41 9.83
N SER A 873 5.98 3.17 9.34
CA SER A 873 6.31 2.86 7.94
C SER A 873 5.22 3.26 6.94
N SER A 874 3.98 3.46 7.39
CA SER A 874 2.89 3.98 6.55
C SER A 874 2.97 5.49 6.34
N TYR A 875 3.75 6.20 7.15
CA TYR A 875 3.87 7.65 7.15
C TYR A 875 5.22 8.17 6.61
N ALA A 876 6.33 7.46 6.87
CA ALA A 876 7.67 7.97 6.59
C ALA A 876 8.59 6.91 5.96
N ASP A 877 9.42 7.38 5.00
CA ASP A 877 10.40 6.55 4.28
C ASP A 877 11.71 6.42 5.09
N PRO A 878 12.17 5.21 5.43
CA PRO A 878 13.41 5.00 6.16
C PRO A 878 14.68 5.07 5.27
N THR A 879 14.57 5.32 3.97
CA THR A 879 15.70 5.27 3.03
C THR A 879 16.79 6.29 3.41
N GLY A 880 16.41 7.50 3.90
CA GLY A 880 17.34 8.61 4.15
C GLY A 880 17.74 9.32 2.86
N ARG A 881 18.89 10.06 2.88
CA ARG A 881 19.42 10.72 1.70
C ARG A 881 19.92 9.69 0.69
N ALA A 882 19.50 9.85 -0.58
CA ALA A 882 19.91 8.94 -1.65
C ALA A 882 20.28 9.70 -2.91
N TYR A 883 21.38 9.28 -3.55
CA TYR A 883 21.86 9.81 -4.81
C TYR A 883 21.42 8.88 -5.95
N TYR A 884 20.99 9.43 -7.07
CA TYR A 884 20.65 8.62 -8.22
C TYR A 884 21.20 9.19 -9.52
N VAL A 885 21.45 8.29 -10.46
CA VAL A 885 21.86 8.60 -11.82
C VAL A 885 21.09 7.70 -12.79
N ARG A 886 20.79 8.25 -13.97
CA ARG A 886 20.16 7.51 -15.07
C ARG A 886 20.76 7.97 -16.39
N ALA A 887 21.06 7.02 -17.25
CA ALA A 887 21.46 7.25 -18.63
C ALA A 887 20.46 6.61 -19.58
N THR A 888 19.93 7.37 -20.54
CA THR A 888 19.04 6.86 -21.58
C THR A 888 19.66 7.13 -22.94
N TYR A 889 19.95 6.06 -23.67
CA TYR A 889 20.47 6.14 -25.05
C TYR A 889 19.33 5.85 -26.03
N LYS A 890 19.18 6.73 -27.05
CA LYS A 890 18.13 6.68 -28.08
C LYS A 890 18.79 6.40 -29.43
N PHE A 891 18.54 5.24 -30.01
CA PHE A 891 19.07 4.81 -31.31
C PHE A 891 18.25 5.35 -32.46
#